data_ab082711c1aabb141994278f0ce6bc0c
#
_entry.id   ab082711c1aabb141994278f0ce6bc0c
#
_cell.length_a   1.000
_cell.length_b   1.000
_cell.length_c   1.000
_cell.angle_alpha   90.00
_cell.angle_beta   90.00
_cell.angle_gamma   90.00
#
_symmetry.space_group_name_H-M   'P 1'
#
loop_
_entity.id
_entity.type
_entity.pdbx_description
1 polymer ?
#
loop_
_entity_poly.entity_id
_entity_poly.type
_entity_poly.pdbx_seq_one_letter_code
_entity_poly.pdbx_strand_id
1 'polypeptide(L)'
;MIARPSPAWAGRAALAVIIAASLGLALFWVVRLPFFQSPDENAHADYSFTLFTTMRPLRAAAKVPATNVHPLLRYLEERSGFRSMRLNSEGRVPPGYGSRAFFRDVDARAPSVDRDFLKREGDRVPYVAQSYAYLYYALDAVAIGVASIATGGSASAEYLAARGFNLVLLALSLLLCYGTLRELRVRVPAALAMVATIGFLPLTSWVSAYVQPDNLSFTAVALALYLAIRLRREPDGMRAAFATGLALALLALTKQQYLLAVAVPLVADRTLRFAARRESIARWTAYAALTVVPALLAGLSLRWSVASSGAQVGAIVAANNNPIAAAAAGGPAALLAHVAGGIAKALGSIYYNGFTFFGFWGEFSWDRTQITFGSPEFTSLVFALLGAASVLVALLVCVRVVLRVWPRLFSIARRRGIFSAARLAASDVPLNAYVCFVALMIVVQLSTDGSLGDEGRYYLPFVLPALLCATRYGPRALPRRIGAPLARILGGGALAYACLAAIAAPGAIERRFYAAPVHPADRETWALVQRLGPYRITSFDPAVAMTFAPNAIVPVKGVAIDSRSDLPAQSVELLVDGRVRAKARLGDPDPLILDNMHDDALLDSAFTATLDLRGLAPGPHELRLAIGERTRATPYVSLARVRFSIEPRRADS
;
A
#
# COMPACT_ATOMS: atom_id res chain seq x y z
N MET A 1 44.91 -27.23 12.22
CA MET A 1 43.79 -26.83 13.10
C MET A 1 43.11 -25.60 12.50
N ILE A 2 41.97 -25.73 11.88
CA ILE A 2 41.20 -24.60 11.39
C ILE A 2 40.52 -23.98 12.62
N ALA A 3 40.89 -22.75 12.99
CA ALA A 3 40.29 -22.03 14.12
C ALA A 3 38.77 -21.96 13.93
N ARG A 4 37.99 -22.47 14.89
CA ARG A 4 36.55 -22.36 14.86
C ARG A 4 36.19 -20.87 14.85
N PRO A 5 35.42 -20.38 13.85
CA PRO A 5 35.03 -18.97 13.78
C PRO A 5 34.30 -18.55 15.06
N SER A 6 34.60 -17.34 15.54
CA SER A 6 33.92 -16.83 16.73
C SER A 6 32.40 -16.78 16.53
N PRO A 7 31.57 -17.03 17.57
CA PRO A 7 30.11 -16.99 17.47
C PRO A 7 29.56 -15.65 16.90
N ALA A 8 30.31 -14.58 17.07
CA ALA A 8 29.96 -13.26 16.53
C ALA A 8 30.13 -13.17 15.01
N TRP A 9 31.18 -13.80 14.46
CA TRP A 9 31.40 -13.84 13.01
C TRP A 9 30.33 -14.66 12.29
N ALA A 10 29.97 -15.84 12.83
CA ALA A 10 28.94 -16.70 12.26
C ALA A 10 27.57 -15.97 12.17
N GLY A 11 27.21 -15.17 13.18
CA GLY A 11 25.99 -14.37 13.16
C GLY A 11 26.00 -13.27 12.09
N ARG A 12 27.14 -12.62 11.85
CA ARG A 12 27.30 -11.60 10.81
C ARG A 12 27.24 -12.23 9.41
N ALA A 13 27.93 -13.35 9.22
CA ALA A 13 27.87 -14.09 7.95
C ALA A 13 26.46 -14.56 7.62
N ALA A 14 25.73 -15.12 8.59
CA ALA A 14 24.33 -15.51 8.39
C ALA A 14 23.42 -14.31 8.03
N LEU A 15 23.63 -13.15 8.67
CA LEU A 15 22.91 -11.93 8.30
C LEU A 15 23.20 -11.50 6.86
N ALA A 16 24.47 -11.51 6.45
CA ALA A 16 24.85 -11.16 5.08
C ALA A 16 24.22 -12.11 4.05
N VAL A 17 24.17 -13.42 4.35
CA VAL A 17 23.49 -14.41 3.48
C VAL A 17 21.99 -14.13 3.39
N ILE A 18 21.32 -13.84 4.51
CA ILE A 18 19.88 -13.50 4.52
C ILE A 18 19.61 -12.25 3.69
N ILE A 19 20.40 -11.20 3.86
CA ILE A 19 20.25 -9.97 3.08
C ILE A 19 20.50 -10.24 1.60
N ALA A 20 21.58 -10.95 1.24
CA ALA A 20 21.87 -11.29 -0.14
C ALA A 20 20.75 -12.11 -0.80
N ALA A 21 20.19 -13.10 -0.08
CA ALA A 21 19.06 -13.88 -0.57
C ALA A 21 17.79 -13.03 -0.74
N SER A 22 17.51 -12.12 0.20
CA SER A 22 16.37 -11.19 0.11
C SER A 22 16.53 -10.23 -1.07
N LEU A 23 17.74 -9.71 -1.28
CA LEU A 23 18.04 -8.85 -2.44
C LEU A 23 17.95 -9.63 -3.75
N GLY A 24 18.40 -10.88 -3.77
CA GLY A 24 18.26 -11.77 -4.95
C GLY A 24 16.79 -12.01 -5.32
N LEU A 25 15.95 -12.25 -4.32
CA LEU A 25 14.51 -12.39 -4.53
C LEU A 25 13.89 -11.07 -5.03
N ALA A 26 14.19 -9.94 -4.42
CA ALA A 26 13.69 -8.65 -4.85
C ALA A 26 14.23 -8.26 -6.25
N LEU A 27 15.49 -8.58 -6.57
CA LEU A 27 16.05 -8.39 -7.90
C LEU A 27 15.33 -9.26 -8.96
N PHE A 28 14.95 -10.49 -8.60
CA PHE A 28 14.09 -11.30 -9.47
C PHE A 28 12.79 -10.56 -9.81
N TRP A 29 12.12 -9.97 -8.81
CA TRP A 29 10.93 -9.16 -9.04
C TRP A 29 11.21 -7.93 -9.91
N VAL A 30 12.32 -7.20 -9.66
CA VAL A 30 12.73 -6.03 -10.48
C VAL A 30 12.79 -6.37 -11.96
N VAL A 31 13.35 -7.53 -12.29
CA VAL A 31 13.59 -7.94 -13.69
C VAL A 31 12.38 -8.62 -14.31
N ARG A 32 11.65 -9.44 -13.54
CA ARG A 32 10.58 -10.30 -14.06
C ARG A 32 9.18 -9.67 -13.96
N LEU A 33 8.94 -8.76 -13.02
CA LEU A 33 7.68 -8.03 -12.98
C LEU A 33 7.65 -7.04 -14.15
N PRO A 34 6.66 -7.14 -15.07
CA PRO A 34 6.60 -6.23 -16.19
C PRO A 34 6.53 -4.76 -15.73
N PHE A 35 7.00 -3.84 -16.57
CA PHE A 35 7.01 -2.42 -16.24
C PHE A 35 5.58 -1.94 -15.95
N PHE A 36 5.45 -1.13 -14.91
CA PHE A 36 4.20 -0.48 -14.47
C PHE A 36 3.09 -1.44 -13.98
N GLN A 37 3.39 -2.71 -13.73
CA GLN A 37 2.38 -3.66 -13.21
C GLN A 37 2.17 -3.59 -11.71
N SER A 38 2.81 -2.68 -11.02
CA SER A 38 2.58 -2.39 -9.61
C SER A 38 1.68 -1.16 -9.43
N PRO A 39 0.87 -1.10 -8.34
CA PRO A 39 -0.01 0.02 -8.09
C PRO A 39 0.74 1.34 -8.04
N ASP A 40 0.27 2.33 -8.80
CA ASP A 40 0.78 3.70 -8.90
C ASP A 40 2.24 3.81 -9.36
N GLU A 41 2.88 2.71 -9.81
CA GLU A 41 4.29 2.73 -10.22
C GLU A 41 4.54 3.71 -11.37
N ASN A 42 3.62 3.77 -12.33
CA ASN A 42 3.70 4.69 -13.45
C ASN A 42 3.74 6.16 -12.99
N ALA A 43 2.85 6.55 -12.08
CA ALA A 43 2.80 7.91 -11.53
C ALA A 43 4.05 8.24 -10.71
N HIS A 44 4.55 7.29 -9.93
CA HIS A 44 5.77 7.46 -9.14
C HIS A 44 7.02 7.56 -10.03
N ALA A 45 7.12 6.70 -11.04
CA ALA A 45 8.20 6.74 -12.02
C ALA A 45 8.17 8.05 -12.81
N ASP A 46 6.98 8.51 -13.23
CA ASP A 46 6.83 9.78 -13.93
C ASP A 46 7.39 10.95 -13.13
N TYR A 47 7.13 11.00 -11.83
CA TYR A 47 7.71 12.03 -10.98
C TYR A 47 9.25 11.96 -10.91
N SER A 48 9.81 10.75 -10.73
CA SER A 48 11.27 10.54 -10.67
C SER A 48 11.95 10.96 -11.97
N PHE A 49 11.42 10.52 -13.12
CA PHE A 49 11.98 10.83 -14.44
C PHE A 49 11.82 12.31 -14.82
N THR A 50 10.68 12.91 -14.50
CA THR A 50 10.47 14.34 -14.73
C THR A 50 11.42 15.17 -13.88
N LEU A 51 11.62 14.81 -12.60
CA LEU A 51 12.59 15.48 -11.74
C LEU A 51 14.02 15.31 -12.25
N PHE A 52 14.39 14.11 -12.71
CA PHE A 52 15.69 13.85 -13.34
C PHE A 52 15.91 14.73 -14.58
N THR A 53 14.94 14.77 -15.48
CA THR A 53 15.06 15.48 -16.76
C THR A 53 15.05 17.00 -16.58
N THR A 54 14.17 17.53 -15.73
CA THR A 54 13.97 18.98 -15.58
C THR A 54 14.82 19.60 -14.49
N MET A 55 15.36 18.79 -13.57
CA MET A 55 16.04 19.24 -12.35
C MET A 55 15.18 20.19 -11.49
N ARG A 56 13.87 20.08 -11.59
CA ARG A 56 12.91 20.92 -10.87
C ARG A 56 11.87 20.05 -10.19
N PRO A 57 11.57 20.30 -8.90
CA PRO A 57 10.45 19.65 -8.24
C PRO A 57 9.15 20.07 -8.92
N LEU A 58 8.28 19.10 -9.16
CA LEU A 58 6.98 19.34 -9.76
C LEU A 58 6.12 20.14 -8.78
N ARG A 59 5.44 21.17 -9.27
CA ARG A 59 4.49 21.95 -8.49
C ARG A 59 3.08 21.37 -8.69
N ALA A 60 2.33 21.24 -7.62
CA ALA A 60 0.94 20.88 -7.70
C ALA A 60 0.18 21.88 -8.57
N ALA A 61 -0.33 21.45 -9.71
CA ALA A 61 -1.21 22.25 -10.54
C ALA A 61 -2.56 22.41 -9.84
N ALA A 62 -2.96 23.64 -9.56
CA ALA A 62 -4.08 23.94 -8.67
C ALA A 62 -5.47 23.51 -9.19
N LYS A 63 -5.65 23.07 -10.43
CA LYS A 63 -6.99 23.00 -11.02
C LYS A 63 -7.27 21.89 -12.04
N VAL A 64 -6.32 21.10 -12.52
CA VAL A 64 -6.60 20.09 -13.57
C VAL A 64 -5.92 18.77 -13.23
N PRO A 65 -6.63 17.63 -13.29
CA PRO A 65 -5.98 16.33 -13.27
C PRO A 65 -4.99 16.27 -14.42
N ALA A 66 -3.75 16.09 -14.08
CA ALA A 66 -2.69 16.22 -15.03
C ALA A 66 -2.32 14.87 -15.60
N THR A 67 -2.12 14.80 -16.89
CA THR A 67 -1.90 13.57 -17.64
C THR A 67 -0.63 13.59 -18.45
N ASN A 68 0.29 14.43 -18.11
CA ASN A 68 1.56 14.42 -18.81
C ASN A 68 2.45 13.36 -18.20
N VAL A 69 2.48 12.23 -18.84
CA VAL A 69 3.50 11.21 -18.64
C VAL A 69 4.76 11.69 -19.35
N HIS A 70 5.88 11.57 -18.67
CA HIS A 70 7.18 11.75 -19.27
C HIS A 70 7.27 10.94 -20.59
N PRO A 71 7.66 11.55 -21.74
CA PRO A 71 7.57 10.89 -23.05
C PRO A 71 8.27 9.54 -23.11
N LEU A 72 9.39 9.39 -22.41
CA LEU A 72 10.09 8.11 -22.29
C LEU A 72 9.23 7.04 -21.56
N LEU A 73 8.51 7.43 -20.52
CA LEU A 73 7.68 6.46 -19.78
C LEU A 73 6.45 6.04 -20.58
N ARG A 74 5.81 6.96 -21.29
CA ARG A 74 4.73 6.60 -22.24
C ARG A 74 5.22 5.58 -23.26
N TYR A 75 6.40 5.80 -23.83
CA TYR A 75 7.03 4.85 -24.75
C TYR A 75 7.27 3.48 -24.08
N LEU A 76 7.79 3.46 -22.85
CA LEU A 76 8.03 2.22 -22.10
C LEU A 76 6.72 1.49 -21.76
N GLU A 77 5.64 2.23 -21.42
CA GLU A 77 4.31 1.65 -21.20
C GLU A 77 3.79 0.93 -22.47
N GLU A 78 3.88 1.58 -23.62
CA GLU A 78 3.49 0.98 -24.90
C GLU A 78 4.32 -0.27 -25.21
N ARG A 79 5.64 -0.16 -25.08
CA ARG A 79 6.57 -1.27 -25.38
C ARG A 79 6.44 -2.45 -24.43
N SER A 80 6.10 -2.22 -23.18
CA SER A 80 5.91 -3.29 -22.17
C SER A 80 4.59 -4.03 -22.29
N GLY A 81 3.64 -3.51 -23.07
CA GLY A 81 2.27 -4.04 -23.11
C GLY A 81 1.43 -3.67 -21.89
N PHE A 82 1.79 -2.61 -21.16
CA PHE A 82 1.13 -2.17 -19.94
C PHE A 82 -0.38 -2.07 -20.06
N ARG A 83 -0.89 -1.39 -21.09
CA ARG A 83 -2.34 -1.24 -21.32
C ARG A 83 -3.05 -2.57 -21.49
N SER A 84 -2.49 -3.44 -22.32
CA SER A 84 -3.09 -4.77 -22.55
C SER A 84 -3.20 -5.57 -21.27
N MET A 85 -2.14 -5.58 -20.44
CA MET A 85 -2.13 -6.32 -19.18
C MET A 85 -3.04 -5.70 -18.13
N ARG A 86 -3.25 -4.38 -18.17
CA ARG A 86 -4.09 -3.67 -17.21
C ARG A 86 -5.58 -3.75 -17.57
N LEU A 87 -5.90 -3.68 -18.84
CA LEU A 87 -7.29 -3.75 -19.34
C LEU A 87 -7.83 -5.17 -19.41
N ASN A 88 -6.95 -6.17 -19.41
CA ASN A 88 -7.31 -7.55 -19.60
C ASN A 88 -6.54 -8.47 -18.64
N SER A 89 -7.27 -9.21 -17.80
CA SER A 89 -6.69 -10.23 -16.90
C SER A 89 -5.91 -11.31 -17.65
N GLU A 90 -6.25 -11.56 -18.93
CA GLU A 90 -5.53 -12.45 -19.84
C GLU A 90 -4.41 -11.76 -20.62
N GLY A 91 -4.21 -10.45 -20.45
CA GLY A 91 -3.12 -9.70 -21.08
C GLY A 91 -1.76 -10.22 -20.66
N ARG A 92 -0.84 -10.33 -21.61
CA ARG A 92 0.51 -10.87 -21.44
C ARG A 92 1.56 -9.87 -21.91
N VAL A 93 2.78 -10.07 -21.44
CA VAL A 93 3.93 -9.32 -21.96
C VAL A 93 4.13 -9.57 -23.45
N PRO A 94 4.68 -8.59 -24.17
CA PRO A 94 5.07 -8.78 -25.57
C PRO A 94 6.07 -9.94 -25.74
N PRO A 95 6.07 -10.61 -26.89
CA PRO A 95 7.05 -11.66 -27.16
C PRO A 95 8.48 -11.17 -26.97
N GLY A 96 9.27 -11.97 -26.27
CA GLY A 96 10.67 -11.65 -25.99
C GLY A 96 10.90 -10.63 -24.89
N TYR A 97 9.87 -10.15 -24.18
CA TYR A 97 10.00 -9.24 -23.04
C TYR A 97 11.03 -9.76 -22.04
N GLY A 98 11.88 -8.86 -21.53
CA GLY A 98 12.95 -9.18 -20.59
C GLY A 98 14.21 -9.80 -21.22
N SER A 99 14.22 -10.08 -22.52
CA SER A 99 15.43 -10.52 -23.23
C SER A 99 16.38 -9.35 -23.54
N ARG A 100 17.66 -9.65 -23.72
CA ARG A 100 18.64 -8.63 -24.19
C ARG A 100 18.26 -8.02 -25.55
N ALA A 101 17.62 -8.79 -26.43
CA ALA A 101 17.16 -8.31 -27.71
C ALA A 101 16.03 -7.32 -27.55
N PHE A 102 15.05 -7.61 -26.68
CA PHE A 102 13.96 -6.72 -26.36
C PHE A 102 14.47 -5.39 -25.81
N PHE A 103 15.33 -5.40 -24.80
CA PHE A 103 15.85 -4.15 -24.21
C PHE A 103 16.69 -3.35 -25.19
N ARG A 104 17.51 -3.99 -26.04
CA ARG A 104 18.24 -3.28 -27.09
C ARG A 104 17.31 -2.62 -28.11
N ASP A 105 16.20 -3.27 -28.50
CA ASP A 105 15.20 -2.68 -29.39
C ASP A 105 14.47 -1.50 -28.73
N VAL A 106 14.14 -1.63 -27.44
CA VAL A 106 13.58 -0.53 -26.63
C VAL A 106 14.52 0.66 -26.60
N ASP A 107 15.79 0.45 -26.28
CA ASP A 107 16.78 1.53 -26.15
C ASP A 107 17.07 2.22 -27.50
N ALA A 108 17.13 1.44 -28.59
CA ALA A 108 17.39 1.97 -29.94
C ALA A 108 16.27 2.87 -30.49
N ARG A 109 15.07 2.76 -29.97
CA ARG A 109 13.88 3.53 -30.41
C ARG A 109 13.36 4.48 -29.34
N ALA A 110 14.04 4.57 -28.20
CA ALA A 110 13.63 5.46 -27.12
C ALA A 110 13.63 6.93 -27.56
N PRO A 111 12.59 7.69 -27.26
CA PRO A 111 12.56 9.12 -27.60
C PRO A 111 13.58 9.89 -26.75
N SER A 112 14.24 10.85 -27.38
CA SER A 112 15.02 11.84 -26.65
C SER A 112 14.08 12.83 -25.97
N VAL A 113 14.30 13.11 -24.68
CA VAL A 113 13.49 14.05 -23.92
C VAL A 113 14.35 15.21 -23.48
N ASP A 114 13.97 16.42 -23.88
CA ASP A 114 14.67 17.62 -23.45
C ASP A 114 14.10 18.20 -22.13
N ARG A 115 14.87 19.12 -21.52
CA ARG A 115 14.51 19.73 -20.23
C ARG A 115 13.26 20.60 -20.27
N ASP A 116 12.84 21.01 -21.45
CA ASP A 116 11.74 21.95 -21.65
C ASP A 116 10.44 21.25 -22.10
N PHE A 117 10.39 19.90 -22.05
CA PHE A 117 9.21 19.15 -22.48
C PHE A 117 7.94 19.57 -21.71
N LEU A 118 8.05 19.86 -20.41
CA LEU A 118 6.93 20.33 -19.60
C LEU A 118 6.40 21.69 -20.03
N LYS A 119 7.26 22.57 -20.56
CA LYS A 119 6.82 23.89 -21.04
C LYS A 119 5.95 23.77 -22.29
N ARG A 120 6.21 22.77 -23.13
CA ARG A 120 5.42 22.52 -24.35
C ARG A 120 4.08 21.88 -24.06
N GLU A 121 4.04 21.02 -23.06
CA GLU A 121 2.86 20.22 -22.73
C GLU A 121 2.03 20.82 -21.57
N GLY A 122 2.55 21.87 -20.92
CA GLY A 122 1.97 22.47 -19.73
C GLY A 122 2.38 21.75 -18.43
N ASP A 123 2.28 22.42 -17.29
CA ASP A 123 2.65 21.89 -15.96
C ASP A 123 1.58 20.90 -15.45
N ARG A 124 1.43 19.79 -16.11
CA ARG A 124 0.49 18.73 -15.72
C ARG A 124 1.25 17.61 -15.00
N VAL A 125 0.86 17.28 -13.79
CA VAL A 125 1.53 16.30 -12.94
C VAL A 125 0.56 15.20 -12.54
N PRO A 126 0.96 13.93 -12.54
CA PRO A 126 0.12 12.84 -12.06
C PRO A 126 -0.43 13.10 -10.65
N TYR A 127 -1.73 12.94 -10.49
CA TYR A 127 -2.47 13.25 -9.26
C TYR A 127 -1.93 12.52 -8.03
N VAL A 128 -1.56 11.24 -8.16
CA VAL A 128 -1.09 10.40 -7.05
C VAL A 128 0.27 10.88 -6.53
N ALA A 129 1.22 11.16 -7.42
CA ALA A 129 2.57 11.57 -7.03
C ALA A 129 2.63 12.96 -6.37
N GLN A 130 1.68 13.86 -6.68
CA GLN A 130 1.58 15.18 -6.05
C GLN A 130 1.33 15.15 -4.55
N SER A 131 0.70 14.08 -4.05
CA SER A 131 0.39 13.94 -2.63
C SER A 131 1.60 13.57 -1.77
N TYR A 132 2.72 13.22 -2.38
CA TYR A 132 3.92 12.77 -1.69
C TYR A 132 5.04 13.82 -1.72
N ALA A 133 5.88 13.77 -0.69
CA ALA A 133 7.05 14.60 -0.60
C ALA A 133 8.13 14.19 -1.63
N TYR A 134 8.90 15.15 -2.10
CA TYR A 134 9.82 14.96 -3.23
C TYR A 134 11.09 14.16 -2.93
N LEU A 135 11.43 13.91 -1.65
CA LEU A 135 12.75 13.36 -1.30
C LEU A 135 13.02 11.97 -1.91
N TYR A 136 12.03 11.09 -1.87
CA TYR A 136 12.17 9.78 -2.51
C TYR A 136 12.51 9.92 -3.99
N TYR A 137 11.77 10.73 -4.71
CA TYR A 137 11.94 10.96 -6.15
C TYR A 137 13.26 11.64 -6.49
N ALA A 138 13.76 12.52 -5.60
CA ALA A 138 15.07 13.13 -5.78
C ALA A 138 16.21 12.12 -5.64
N LEU A 139 16.11 11.20 -4.67
CA LEU A 139 17.09 10.12 -4.50
C LEU A 139 17.01 9.11 -5.65
N ASP A 140 15.81 8.80 -6.10
CA ASP A 140 15.57 7.92 -7.24
C ASP A 140 16.09 8.55 -8.55
N ALA A 141 15.88 9.85 -8.76
CA ALA A 141 16.45 10.61 -9.88
C ALA A 141 17.99 10.57 -9.92
N VAL A 142 18.65 10.50 -8.74
CA VAL A 142 20.11 10.30 -8.67
C VAL A 142 20.48 8.91 -9.20
N ALA A 143 19.73 7.87 -8.83
CA ALA A 143 19.97 6.51 -9.34
C ALA A 143 19.78 6.42 -10.86
N ILE A 144 18.73 7.06 -11.39
CA ILE A 144 18.48 7.22 -12.83
C ILE A 144 19.69 7.91 -13.48
N GLY A 145 20.16 9.03 -12.92
CA GLY A 145 21.30 9.79 -13.46
C GLY A 145 22.59 8.98 -13.48
N VAL A 146 22.88 8.19 -12.43
CA VAL A 146 24.04 7.30 -12.40
C VAL A 146 23.95 6.26 -13.51
N ALA A 147 22.77 5.65 -13.71
CA ALA A 147 22.55 4.68 -14.78
C ALA A 147 22.69 5.33 -16.16
N SER A 148 22.11 6.52 -16.36
CA SER A 148 22.21 7.28 -17.60
C SER A 148 23.65 7.55 -18.00
N ILE A 149 24.49 8.02 -17.05
CA ILE A 149 25.91 8.25 -17.28
C ILE A 149 26.65 6.93 -17.60
N ALA A 150 26.36 5.88 -16.84
CA ALA A 150 27.05 4.58 -16.97
C ALA A 150 26.72 3.85 -18.29
N THR A 151 25.53 4.08 -18.85
CA THR A 151 25.04 3.35 -20.03
C THR A 151 24.89 4.22 -21.28
N GLY A 152 25.23 5.51 -21.20
CA GLY A 152 25.07 6.44 -22.32
C GLY A 152 23.60 6.75 -22.63
N GLY A 153 22.70 6.73 -21.63
CA GLY A 153 21.30 7.09 -21.79
C GLY A 153 20.39 5.92 -22.20
N SER A 154 20.69 4.67 -21.80
CA SER A 154 19.81 3.54 -22.04
C SER A 154 18.52 3.66 -21.22
N ALA A 155 17.37 3.79 -21.90
CA ALA A 155 16.06 3.96 -21.30
C ALA A 155 15.67 2.79 -20.38
N SER A 156 15.96 1.56 -20.81
CA SER A 156 15.70 0.35 -20.01
C SER A 156 16.57 0.29 -18.77
N ALA A 157 17.85 0.68 -18.88
CA ALA A 157 18.77 0.70 -17.75
C ALA A 157 18.39 1.79 -16.73
N GLU A 158 17.98 2.96 -17.19
CA GLU A 158 17.48 4.05 -16.34
C GLU A 158 16.26 3.61 -15.53
N TYR A 159 15.29 2.96 -16.17
CA TYR A 159 14.09 2.47 -15.50
C TYR A 159 14.39 1.32 -14.51
N LEU A 160 15.26 0.39 -14.89
CA LEU A 160 15.71 -0.69 -14.00
C LEU A 160 16.53 -0.15 -12.83
N ALA A 161 17.29 0.94 -13.01
CA ALA A 161 18.01 1.59 -11.93
C ALA A 161 17.06 2.28 -10.93
N ALA A 162 16.01 2.92 -11.40
CA ALA A 162 14.95 3.46 -10.55
C ALA A 162 14.31 2.36 -9.68
N ARG A 163 13.95 1.22 -10.26
CA ARG A 163 13.52 0.05 -9.49
C ARG A 163 14.60 -0.47 -8.55
N GLY A 164 15.83 -0.56 -9.04
CA GLY A 164 17.00 -1.09 -8.32
C GLY A 164 17.41 -0.25 -7.10
N PHE A 165 17.14 1.05 -7.09
CA PHE A 165 17.35 1.92 -5.92
C PHE A 165 16.65 1.38 -4.68
N ASN A 166 15.46 0.80 -4.82
CA ASN A 166 14.72 0.23 -3.73
C ASN A 166 15.39 -0.99 -3.08
N LEU A 167 16.27 -1.69 -3.79
CA LEU A 167 17.08 -2.78 -3.21
C LEU A 167 18.08 -2.26 -2.18
N VAL A 168 18.65 -1.06 -2.39
CA VAL A 168 19.52 -0.40 -1.41
C VAL A 168 18.70 -0.06 -0.15
N LEU A 169 17.51 0.49 -0.33
CA LEU A 169 16.61 0.80 0.78
C LEU A 169 16.19 -0.47 1.54
N LEU A 170 15.93 -1.58 0.85
CA LEU A 170 15.64 -2.87 1.47
C LEU A 170 16.82 -3.36 2.33
N ALA A 171 18.03 -3.34 1.80
CA ALA A 171 19.22 -3.75 2.55
C ALA A 171 19.39 -2.93 3.84
N LEU A 172 19.26 -1.61 3.75
CA LEU A 172 19.32 -0.70 4.90
C LEU A 172 18.22 -1.00 5.92
N SER A 173 16.99 -1.23 5.46
CA SER A 173 15.86 -1.57 6.32
C SER A 173 16.08 -2.87 7.08
N LEU A 174 16.57 -3.92 6.42
CA LEU A 174 16.89 -5.20 7.07
C LEU A 174 18.01 -5.08 8.09
N LEU A 175 19.07 -4.31 7.79
CA LEU A 175 20.14 -3.99 8.74
C LEU A 175 19.61 -3.25 9.98
N LEU A 176 18.75 -2.24 9.79
CA LEU A 176 18.14 -1.48 10.87
C LEU A 176 17.19 -2.34 11.70
N CYS A 177 16.40 -3.22 11.06
CA CYS A 177 15.56 -4.20 11.76
C CYS A 177 16.41 -5.14 12.62
N TYR A 178 17.51 -5.68 12.08
CA TYR A 178 18.44 -6.50 12.86
C TYR A 178 19.04 -5.71 14.03
N GLY A 179 19.53 -4.50 13.79
CA GLY A 179 20.04 -3.61 14.82
C GLY A 179 19.01 -3.36 15.95
N THR A 180 17.78 -3.07 15.58
CA THR A 180 16.65 -2.90 16.51
C THR A 180 16.43 -4.14 17.38
N LEU A 181 16.41 -5.32 16.79
CA LEU A 181 16.24 -6.59 17.50
C LEU A 181 17.40 -6.84 18.47
N ARG A 182 18.64 -6.52 18.07
CA ARG A 182 19.82 -6.66 18.93
C ARG A 182 19.80 -5.68 20.11
N GLU A 183 19.36 -4.45 19.87
CA GLU A 183 19.14 -3.46 20.93
C GLU A 183 18.02 -3.90 21.89
N LEU A 184 16.99 -4.57 21.41
CA LEU A 184 15.95 -5.20 22.23
C LEU A 184 16.43 -6.47 22.96
N ARG A 185 17.71 -6.84 22.84
CA ARG A 185 18.32 -8.07 23.40
C ARG A 185 17.64 -9.36 22.92
N VAL A 186 17.15 -9.38 21.68
CA VAL A 186 16.68 -10.62 21.05
C VAL A 186 17.91 -11.49 20.74
N ARG A 187 17.83 -12.80 21.03
CA ARG A 187 18.90 -13.76 20.74
C ARG A 187 19.23 -13.78 19.24
N VAL A 188 20.51 -13.94 18.88
CA VAL A 188 20.97 -13.89 17.49
C VAL A 188 20.14 -14.79 16.55
N PRO A 189 19.91 -16.09 16.86
CA PRO A 189 19.13 -16.93 15.94
C PRO A 189 17.69 -16.44 15.74
N ALA A 190 17.04 -15.96 16.78
CA ALA A 190 15.70 -15.40 16.69
C ALA A 190 15.66 -14.07 15.91
N ALA A 191 16.68 -13.22 16.08
CA ALA A 191 16.81 -11.98 15.33
C ALA A 191 17.02 -12.27 13.84
N LEU A 192 17.88 -13.23 13.50
CA LEU A 192 18.10 -13.67 12.12
C LEU A 192 16.84 -14.26 11.49
N ALA A 193 16.12 -15.12 12.23
CA ALA A 193 14.84 -15.67 11.76
C ALA A 193 13.80 -14.59 11.46
N MET A 194 13.70 -13.56 12.33
CA MET A 194 12.77 -12.44 12.09
C MET A 194 13.17 -11.60 10.89
N VAL A 195 14.47 -11.32 10.71
CA VAL A 195 14.96 -10.59 9.54
C VAL A 195 14.75 -11.39 8.25
N ALA A 196 14.97 -12.70 8.29
CA ALA A 196 14.69 -13.60 7.17
C ALA A 196 13.19 -13.61 6.84
N THR A 197 12.32 -13.67 7.86
CA THR A 197 10.86 -13.56 7.66
C THR A 197 10.51 -12.25 6.95
N ILE A 198 11.03 -11.11 7.41
CA ILE A 198 10.78 -9.80 6.78
C ILE A 198 11.27 -9.79 5.33
N GLY A 199 12.51 -10.24 5.08
CA GLY A 199 13.13 -10.17 3.76
C GLY A 199 12.51 -11.12 2.73
N PHE A 200 11.93 -12.24 3.17
CA PHE A 200 11.31 -13.24 2.29
C PHE A 200 9.78 -13.11 2.19
N LEU A 201 9.15 -12.21 2.97
CA LEU A 201 7.73 -11.91 2.76
C LEU A 201 7.49 -11.41 1.33
N PRO A 202 6.44 -11.93 0.65
CA PRO A 202 6.09 -11.47 -0.70
C PRO A 202 5.91 -9.95 -0.76
N LEU A 203 5.22 -9.38 0.22
CA LEU A 203 5.05 -7.94 0.36
C LEU A 203 6.39 -7.19 0.30
N THR A 204 7.37 -7.62 1.09
CA THR A 204 8.67 -6.93 1.18
C THR A 204 9.43 -7.01 -0.13
N SER A 205 9.54 -8.20 -0.72
CA SER A 205 10.28 -8.41 -1.97
C SER A 205 9.62 -7.72 -3.16
N TRP A 206 8.28 -7.80 -3.24
CA TRP A 206 7.52 -7.16 -4.31
C TRP A 206 7.55 -5.63 -4.21
N VAL A 207 7.24 -5.06 -3.03
CA VAL A 207 7.25 -3.60 -2.83
C VAL A 207 8.64 -3.02 -3.06
N SER A 208 9.70 -3.77 -2.75
CA SER A 208 11.09 -3.37 -3.02
C SER A 208 11.53 -3.51 -4.48
N ALA A 209 10.63 -3.91 -5.38
CA ALA A 209 10.95 -4.16 -6.77
C ALA A 209 10.39 -3.11 -7.74
N TYR A 210 9.66 -2.11 -7.25
CA TYR A 210 9.08 -1.09 -8.12
C TYR A 210 9.20 0.32 -7.52
N VAL A 211 9.05 1.32 -8.37
CA VAL A 211 9.28 2.73 -8.02
C VAL A 211 8.15 3.23 -7.13
N GLN A 212 8.46 3.45 -5.84
CA GLN A 212 7.49 4.03 -4.91
C GLN A 212 8.12 4.48 -3.57
N PRO A 213 7.53 5.46 -2.87
CA PRO A 213 8.08 6.02 -1.63
C PRO A 213 7.94 5.11 -0.40
N ASP A 214 7.19 3.99 -0.47
CA ASP A 214 6.99 3.08 0.68
C ASP A 214 8.30 2.45 1.17
N ASN A 215 9.25 2.20 0.27
CA ASN A 215 10.56 1.67 0.62
C ASN A 215 11.39 2.63 1.47
N LEU A 216 11.41 3.92 1.10
CA LEU A 216 12.07 4.95 1.92
C LEU A 216 11.34 5.13 3.26
N SER A 217 10.01 5.01 3.28
CA SER A 217 9.22 5.04 4.51
C SER A 217 9.56 3.88 5.43
N PHE A 218 9.73 2.67 4.88
CA PHE A 218 10.16 1.51 5.65
C PHE A 218 11.55 1.74 6.28
N THR A 219 12.51 2.24 5.50
CA THR A 219 13.85 2.59 5.98
C THR A 219 13.78 3.65 7.09
N ALA A 220 12.98 4.69 6.90
CA ALA A 220 12.86 5.80 7.86
C ALA A 220 12.18 5.36 9.17
N VAL A 221 11.13 4.53 9.12
CA VAL A 221 10.50 3.95 10.31
C VAL A 221 11.47 3.03 11.04
N ALA A 222 12.17 2.15 10.32
CA ALA A 222 13.16 1.25 10.90
C ALA A 222 14.30 2.03 11.58
N LEU A 223 14.78 3.11 10.95
CA LEU A 223 15.80 4.01 11.52
C LEU A 223 15.29 4.72 12.79
N ALA A 224 14.09 5.28 12.74
CA ALA A 224 13.50 5.96 13.89
C ALA A 224 13.30 5.01 15.08
N LEU A 225 12.82 3.79 14.84
CA LEU A 225 12.69 2.76 15.88
C LEU A 225 14.04 2.32 16.44
N TYR A 226 15.04 2.09 15.57
CA TYR A 226 16.39 1.76 15.99
C TYR A 226 16.99 2.83 16.91
N LEU A 227 16.97 4.08 16.46
CA LEU A 227 17.45 5.21 17.22
C LEU A 227 16.68 5.38 18.53
N ALA A 228 15.36 5.30 18.51
CA ALA A 228 14.53 5.41 19.71
C ALA A 228 14.92 4.39 20.78
N ILE A 229 15.24 3.16 20.41
CA ILE A 229 15.59 2.09 21.35
C ILE A 229 17.05 2.24 21.82
N ARG A 230 17.97 2.55 20.91
CA ARG A 230 19.39 2.79 21.22
C ARG A 230 19.56 3.94 22.18
N LEU A 231 18.86 5.06 21.95
CA LEU A 231 18.92 6.27 22.77
C LEU A 231 18.47 6.09 24.21
N ARG A 232 17.70 5.03 24.49
CA ARG A 232 17.34 4.73 25.89
C ARG A 232 18.54 4.38 26.76
N ARG A 233 19.65 3.99 26.16
CA ARG A 233 20.89 3.60 26.86
C ARG A 233 21.84 4.76 27.05
N GLU A 234 21.71 5.82 26.27
CA GLU A 234 22.56 7.01 26.32
C GLU A 234 21.79 8.16 26.99
N PRO A 235 21.98 8.38 28.30
CA PRO A 235 21.19 9.37 29.05
C PRO A 235 21.42 10.83 28.60
N ASP A 236 22.59 11.12 28.03
CA ASP A 236 23.01 12.49 27.67
C ASP A 236 22.98 12.79 26.16
N GLY A 237 22.26 11.98 25.40
CA GLY A 237 22.35 11.89 23.97
C GLY A 237 21.73 13.02 23.15
N MET A 238 22.23 14.27 23.23
CA MET A 238 21.82 15.37 22.34
C MET A 238 22.05 15.00 20.87
N ARG A 239 23.18 14.33 20.55
CA ARG A 239 23.44 13.79 19.20
C ARG A 239 22.35 12.83 18.75
N ALA A 240 21.92 12.05 19.65
CA ALA A 240 20.92 11.03 19.41
C ALA A 240 19.49 11.62 19.31
N ALA A 241 19.16 12.69 20.04
CA ALA A 241 17.94 13.47 19.84
C ALA A 241 17.91 14.06 18.43
N PHE A 242 19.01 14.68 18.03
CA PHE A 242 19.16 15.22 16.68
C PHE A 242 19.03 14.16 15.59
N ALA A 243 19.72 13.00 15.75
CA ALA A 243 19.59 11.89 14.81
C ALA A 243 18.16 11.33 14.72
N THR A 244 17.43 11.32 15.85
CA THR A 244 16.01 10.96 15.85
C THR A 244 15.17 12.03 15.14
N GLY A 245 15.46 13.30 15.37
CA GLY A 245 14.83 14.41 14.65
C GLY A 245 15.04 14.32 13.14
N LEU A 246 16.25 13.97 12.69
CA LEU A 246 16.52 13.72 11.28
C LEU A 246 15.74 12.51 10.73
N ALA A 247 15.59 11.43 11.49
CA ALA A 247 14.78 10.28 11.08
C ALA A 247 13.29 10.64 10.95
N LEU A 248 12.77 11.49 11.86
CA LEU A 248 11.41 12.02 11.75
C LEU A 248 11.26 13.00 10.59
N ALA A 249 12.28 13.82 10.31
CA ALA A 249 12.33 14.68 9.14
C ALA A 249 12.30 13.85 7.84
N LEU A 250 13.06 12.76 7.80
CA LEU A 250 13.05 11.83 6.67
C LEU A 250 11.65 11.24 6.43
N LEU A 251 10.91 10.87 7.51
CA LEU A 251 9.52 10.43 7.41
C LEU A 251 8.59 11.55 6.90
N ALA A 252 8.74 12.77 7.40
CA ALA A 252 7.97 13.91 6.94
C ALA A 252 8.20 14.20 5.45
N LEU A 253 9.44 14.03 4.98
CA LEU A 253 9.85 14.22 3.60
C LEU A 253 9.53 13.04 2.67
N THR A 254 8.92 11.98 3.18
CA THR A 254 8.56 10.78 2.41
C THR A 254 7.05 10.54 2.42
N LYS A 255 6.52 9.98 3.51
CA LYS A 255 5.08 9.71 3.71
C LYS A 255 4.66 10.18 5.11
N GLN A 256 3.98 11.30 5.15
CA GLN A 256 3.60 11.98 6.39
C GLN A 256 2.66 11.16 7.28
N GLN A 257 1.86 10.29 6.68
CA GLN A 257 0.94 9.42 7.40
C GLN A 257 1.63 8.53 8.45
N TYR A 258 2.90 8.17 8.23
CA TYR A 258 3.65 7.37 9.19
C TYR A 258 4.30 8.20 10.31
N LEU A 259 4.44 9.52 10.09
CA LEU A 259 5.09 10.41 11.05
C LEU A 259 4.39 10.39 12.40
N LEU A 260 3.07 10.53 12.44
CA LEU A 260 2.30 10.53 13.69
C LEU A 260 2.40 9.20 14.42
N ALA A 261 2.34 8.09 13.70
CA ALA A 261 2.42 6.75 14.29
C ALA A 261 3.76 6.49 15.01
N VAL A 262 4.85 7.12 14.55
CA VAL A 262 6.18 6.98 15.14
C VAL A 262 6.50 8.12 16.12
N ALA A 263 6.18 9.36 15.76
CA ALA A 263 6.52 10.55 16.57
C ALA A 263 5.77 10.56 17.90
N VAL A 264 4.47 10.25 17.92
CA VAL A 264 3.66 10.28 19.15
C VAL A 264 4.22 9.36 20.23
N PRO A 265 4.44 8.05 20.00
CA PRO A 265 5.03 7.18 21.01
C PRO A 265 6.44 7.58 21.44
N LEU A 266 7.23 8.10 20.51
CA LEU A 266 8.61 8.49 20.74
C LEU A 266 8.69 9.74 21.61
N VAL A 267 7.91 10.77 21.29
CA VAL A 267 7.84 12.01 22.08
C VAL A 267 7.26 11.71 23.46
N ALA A 268 6.20 10.88 23.55
CA ALA A 268 5.63 10.48 24.85
C ALA A 268 6.64 9.76 25.74
N ASP A 269 7.38 8.75 25.21
CA ASP A 269 8.43 8.05 25.99
C ASP A 269 9.50 9.04 26.51
N ARG A 270 9.89 10.00 25.70
CA ARG A 270 10.91 10.97 26.05
C ARG A 270 10.44 11.99 27.09
N THR A 271 9.30 12.62 26.85
CA THR A 271 8.72 13.60 27.78
C THR A 271 8.55 13.01 29.17
N LEU A 272 8.01 11.77 29.25
CA LEU A 272 7.80 11.09 30.54
C LEU A 272 9.11 10.68 31.22
N ARG A 273 10.19 10.42 30.48
CA ARG A 273 11.52 10.15 31.04
C ARG A 273 12.15 11.41 31.62
N PHE A 274 12.04 12.53 30.90
CA PHE A 274 12.54 13.82 31.38
C PHE A 274 11.83 14.25 32.69
N ALA A 275 10.50 14.20 32.67
CA ALA A 275 9.71 14.52 33.87
C ALA A 275 10.09 13.65 35.07
N ALA A 276 10.38 12.37 34.86
CA ALA A 276 10.77 11.45 35.93
C ALA A 276 12.19 11.68 36.48
N ARG A 277 13.10 12.26 35.69
CA ARG A 277 14.49 12.54 36.08
C ARG A 277 14.67 13.91 36.72
N ARG A 278 13.64 14.73 36.80
CA ARG A 278 13.69 16.12 37.24
C ARG A 278 14.78 16.93 36.53
N GLU A 279 15.01 16.64 35.24
CA GLU A 279 15.99 17.38 34.44
C GLU A 279 15.55 18.84 34.29
N SER A 280 16.50 19.75 34.07
CA SER A 280 16.18 21.17 33.90
C SER A 280 15.29 21.39 32.67
N ILE A 281 14.36 22.33 32.77
CA ILE A 281 13.46 22.71 31.67
C ILE A 281 14.27 23.07 30.42
N ALA A 282 15.41 23.79 30.59
CA ALA A 282 16.30 24.15 29.48
C ALA A 282 16.85 22.92 28.74
N ARG A 283 17.18 21.85 29.45
CA ARG A 283 17.68 20.62 28.86
C ARG A 283 16.57 19.85 28.12
N TRP A 284 15.37 19.84 28.69
CA TRP A 284 14.20 19.26 28.05
C TRP A 284 13.82 20.02 26.77
N THR A 285 13.78 21.38 26.82
CA THR A 285 13.46 22.19 25.64
C THR A 285 14.50 22.02 24.53
N ALA A 286 15.79 21.97 24.86
CA ALA A 286 16.86 21.70 23.89
C ALA A 286 16.69 20.32 23.25
N TYR A 287 16.38 19.30 24.03
CA TYR A 287 16.13 17.94 23.54
C TYR A 287 14.90 17.87 22.64
N ALA A 288 13.77 18.47 23.07
CA ALA A 288 12.55 18.53 22.29
C ALA A 288 12.78 19.29 20.97
N ALA A 289 13.49 20.41 21.02
CA ALA A 289 13.85 21.18 19.82
C ALA A 289 14.66 20.34 18.84
N LEU A 290 15.73 19.67 19.29
CA LEU A 290 16.55 18.82 18.42
C LEU A 290 15.79 17.64 17.82
N THR A 291 14.73 17.16 18.49
CA THR A 291 13.92 16.05 18.00
C THR A 291 12.81 16.52 17.05
N VAL A 292 12.19 17.67 17.34
CA VAL A 292 10.97 18.10 16.63
C VAL A 292 11.26 19.11 15.53
N VAL A 293 12.23 20.04 15.74
CA VAL A 293 12.52 21.11 14.76
C VAL A 293 12.90 20.57 13.39
N PRO A 294 13.77 19.55 13.23
CA PRO A 294 14.09 19.03 11.91
C PRO A 294 12.85 18.52 11.16
N ALA A 295 11.94 17.82 11.86
CA ALA A 295 10.69 17.34 11.27
C ALA A 295 9.73 18.48 10.93
N LEU A 296 9.64 19.51 11.78
CA LEU A 296 8.84 20.71 11.51
C LEU A 296 9.38 21.50 10.32
N LEU A 297 10.70 21.72 10.23
CA LEU A 297 11.33 22.40 9.10
C LEU A 297 11.11 21.62 7.82
N ALA A 298 11.25 20.29 7.87
CA ALA A 298 10.94 19.42 6.75
C ALA A 298 9.46 19.52 6.34
N GLY A 299 8.53 19.53 7.29
CA GLY A 299 7.10 19.70 7.05
C GLY A 299 6.75 21.08 6.49
N LEU A 300 7.40 22.15 6.99
CA LEU A 300 7.20 23.52 6.49
C LEU A 300 7.74 23.73 5.08
N SER A 301 8.87 23.09 4.73
CA SER A 301 9.40 23.12 3.37
C SER A 301 8.46 22.47 2.35
N LEU A 302 7.50 21.70 2.83
CA LEU A 302 6.53 20.93 2.05
C LEU A 302 5.09 21.44 2.20
N ARG A 303 4.89 22.70 2.57
CA ARG A 303 3.54 23.29 2.74
C ARG A 303 2.56 22.92 1.63
N TRP A 304 3.04 22.90 0.40
CA TRP A 304 2.25 22.54 -0.77
C TRP A 304 1.89 21.05 -0.82
N SER A 305 2.80 20.14 -0.44
CA SER A 305 2.57 18.69 -0.39
C SER A 305 1.58 18.32 0.71
N VAL A 306 1.68 18.94 1.90
CA VAL A 306 0.71 18.75 3.00
C VAL A 306 -0.67 19.27 2.60
N ALA A 307 -0.73 20.45 1.98
CA ALA A 307 -1.98 21.04 1.52
C ALA A 307 -2.64 20.18 0.43
N SER A 308 -1.86 19.63 -0.51
CA SER A 308 -2.39 18.75 -1.56
C SER A 308 -2.88 17.42 -1.03
N SER A 309 -2.14 16.80 -0.10
CA SER A 309 -2.60 15.55 0.58
C SER A 309 -3.88 15.77 1.38
N GLY A 310 -3.95 16.86 2.12
CA GLY A 310 -5.16 17.25 2.86
C GLY A 310 -6.34 17.53 1.93
N ALA A 311 -6.11 18.19 0.81
CA ALA A 311 -7.13 18.45 -0.21
C ALA A 311 -7.62 17.15 -0.86
N GLN A 312 -6.71 16.19 -1.12
CA GLN A 312 -7.07 14.89 -1.67
C GLN A 312 -7.94 14.09 -0.70
N VAL A 313 -7.51 13.96 0.56
CA VAL A 313 -8.33 13.29 1.59
C VAL A 313 -9.67 14.00 1.76
N GLY A 314 -9.66 15.34 1.81
CA GLY A 314 -10.87 16.15 1.89
C GLY A 314 -11.81 15.94 0.71
N ALA A 315 -11.28 15.83 -0.51
CA ALA A 315 -12.07 15.55 -1.71
C ALA A 315 -12.67 14.14 -1.67
N ILE A 316 -11.92 13.13 -1.20
CA ILE A 316 -12.42 11.76 -1.05
C ILE A 316 -13.51 11.70 0.04
N VAL A 317 -13.28 12.34 1.19
CA VAL A 317 -14.27 12.43 2.28
C VAL A 317 -15.54 13.16 1.79
N ALA A 318 -15.38 14.24 1.03
CA ALA A 318 -16.51 14.97 0.44
C ALA A 318 -17.25 14.13 -0.62
N ALA A 319 -16.51 13.42 -1.49
CA ALA A 319 -17.09 12.54 -2.50
C ALA A 319 -17.88 11.38 -1.89
N ASN A 320 -17.51 10.93 -0.71
CA ASN A 320 -18.21 9.90 0.06
C ASN A 320 -19.29 10.48 1.00
N ASN A 321 -19.73 11.73 0.78
CA ASN A 321 -20.72 12.43 1.61
C ASN A 321 -20.35 12.50 3.09
N ASN A 322 -19.07 12.50 3.42
CA ASN A 322 -18.54 12.51 4.79
C ASN A 322 -19.27 11.48 5.68
N PRO A 323 -18.90 10.17 5.62
CA PRO A 323 -19.65 9.09 6.27
C PRO A 323 -19.87 9.30 7.77
N ILE A 324 -18.88 9.91 8.44
CA ILE A 324 -18.97 10.23 9.88
C ILE A 324 -20.02 11.33 10.12
N ALA A 325 -20.04 12.37 9.30
CA ALA A 325 -21.03 13.43 9.43
C ALA A 325 -22.45 12.94 9.12
N ALA A 326 -22.61 12.11 8.11
CA ALA A 326 -23.89 11.46 7.78
C ALA A 326 -24.37 10.57 8.94
N ALA A 327 -23.50 9.77 9.53
CA ALA A 327 -23.82 8.95 10.69
C ALA A 327 -24.16 9.82 11.93
N ALA A 328 -23.44 10.91 12.16
CA ALA A 328 -23.71 11.84 13.26
C ALA A 328 -25.07 12.55 13.11
N ALA A 329 -25.48 12.89 11.87
CA ALA A 329 -26.79 13.47 11.59
C ALA A 329 -27.95 12.49 11.91
N GLY A 330 -27.72 11.18 11.83
CA GLY A 330 -28.63 10.12 12.25
C GLY A 330 -28.74 9.92 13.77
N GLY A 331 -27.98 10.70 14.56
CA GLY A 331 -27.96 10.67 16.03
C GLY A 331 -26.91 9.76 16.64
N PRO A 332 -26.77 9.77 17.99
CA PRO A 332 -25.69 9.05 18.69
C PRO A 332 -25.66 7.55 18.46
N ALA A 333 -26.81 6.90 18.32
CA ALA A 333 -26.89 5.46 18.05
C ALA A 333 -26.38 5.12 16.63
N ALA A 334 -26.74 5.93 15.63
CA ALA A 334 -26.26 5.76 14.26
C ALA A 334 -24.74 5.98 14.16
N LEU A 335 -24.22 7.01 14.83
CA LEU A 335 -22.78 7.27 14.90
C LEU A 335 -22.06 6.11 15.58
N LEU A 336 -22.57 5.61 16.71
CA LEU A 336 -21.96 4.47 17.41
C LEU A 336 -21.95 3.21 16.52
N ALA A 337 -23.06 2.93 15.84
CA ALA A 337 -23.15 1.80 14.92
C ALA A 337 -22.17 1.93 13.74
N HIS A 338 -22.03 3.12 13.15
CA HIS A 338 -21.07 3.40 12.09
C HIS A 338 -19.61 3.17 12.57
N VAL A 339 -19.27 3.72 13.74
CA VAL A 339 -17.93 3.56 14.33
C VAL A 339 -17.65 2.10 14.65
N ALA A 340 -18.59 1.40 15.30
CA ALA A 340 -18.42 -0.01 15.67
C ALA A 340 -18.31 -0.90 14.41
N GLY A 341 -19.19 -0.72 13.44
CA GLY A 341 -19.19 -1.43 12.17
C GLY A 341 -17.91 -1.18 11.36
N GLY A 342 -17.48 0.08 11.28
CA GLY A 342 -16.24 0.46 10.58
C GLY A 342 -14.99 -0.08 11.25
N ILE A 343 -14.92 -0.09 12.58
CA ILE A 343 -13.83 -0.74 13.33
C ILE A 343 -13.80 -2.24 13.04
N ALA A 344 -14.96 -2.90 13.08
CA ALA A 344 -15.06 -4.34 12.79
C ALA A 344 -14.62 -4.65 11.34
N LYS A 345 -15.07 -3.85 10.36
CA LYS A 345 -14.67 -3.96 8.95
C LYS A 345 -13.16 -3.76 8.78
N ALA A 346 -12.60 -2.71 9.38
CA ALA A 346 -11.17 -2.41 9.31
C ALA A 346 -10.32 -3.53 9.92
N LEU A 347 -10.67 -4.01 11.10
CA LEU A 347 -9.96 -5.11 11.76
C LEU A 347 -10.12 -6.42 10.96
N GLY A 348 -11.28 -6.68 10.39
CA GLY A 348 -11.51 -7.82 9.49
C GLY A 348 -10.61 -7.75 8.26
N SER A 349 -10.52 -6.59 7.60
CA SER A 349 -9.65 -6.36 6.45
C SER A 349 -8.17 -6.56 6.78
N ILE A 350 -7.72 -6.05 7.94
CA ILE A 350 -6.32 -6.13 8.36
C ILE A 350 -5.89 -7.56 8.71
N TYR A 351 -6.74 -8.30 9.43
CA TYR A 351 -6.30 -9.53 10.10
C TYR A 351 -6.85 -10.83 9.52
N TYR A 352 -7.91 -10.80 8.74
CA TYR A 352 -8.57 -12.05 8.37
C TYR A 352 -8.97 -12.17 6.91
N ASN A 353 -9.75 -11.23 6.39
CA ASN A 353 -10.33 -11.35 5.05
C ASN A 353 -10.57 -9.97 4.45
N GLY A 354 -9.65 -9.50 3.65
CA GLY A 354 -9.78 -8.23 2.98
C GLY A 354 -8.51 -7.87 2.22
N PHE A 355 -8.59 -6.75 1.57
CA PHE A 355 -7.57 -6.24 0.68
C PHE A 355 -6.21 -6.08 1.38
N THR A 356 -6.23 -5.54 2.60
CA THR A 356 -5.02 -5.37 3.41
C THR A 356 -4.39 -6.70 3.77
N PHE A 357 -5.20 -7.67 4.19
CA PHE A 357 -4.70 -8.99 4.58
C PHE A 357 -4.05 -9.72 3.41
N PHE A 358 -4.74 -9.82 2.28
CA PHE A 358 -4.21 -10.53 1.11
C PHE A 358 -3.01 -9.79 0.50
N GLY A 359 -3.07 -8.47 0.38
CA GLY A 359 -1.95 -7.67 -0.10
C GLY A 359 -0.70 -7.74 0.79
N PHE A 360 -0.89 -7.96 2.12
CA PHE A 360 0.24 -8.20 3.04
C PHE A 360 0.85 -9.60 2.85
N TRP A 361 0.00 -10.64 2.70
CA TRP A 361 0.47 -12.01 2.71
C TRP A 361 0.78 -12.58 1.32
N GLY A 362 0.12 -12.17 0.25
CA GLY A 362 0.41 -12.84 -1.01
C GLY A 362 -0.29 -12.37 -2.27
N GLU A 363 -0.85 -11.17 -2.28
CA GLU A 363 -1.32 -10.54 -3.53
C GLU A 363 -0.32 -9.51 -4.03
N PHE A 364 -0.17 -9.41 -5.35
CA PHE A 364 0.69 -8.45 -6.01
C PHE A 364 0.08 -8.01 -7.36
N SER A 365 0.62 -6.94 -7.93
CA SER A 365 0.17 -6.30 -9.17
C SER A 365 -1.23 -5.64 -9.11
N TRP A 366 -1.59 -4.94 -10.16
CA TRP A 366 -2.86 -4.23 -10.27
C TRP A 366 -4.08 -5.14 -10.25
N ASP A 367 -3.96 -6.32 -10.86
CA ASP A 367 -5.04 -7.30 -10.99
C ASP A 367 -5.11 -8.27 -9.81
N ARG A 368 -4.39 -7.98 -8.72
CA ARG A 368 -4.35 -8.79 -7.50
C ARG A 368 -3.99 -10.24 -7.74
N THR A 369 -2.98 -10.45 -8.53
CA THR A 369 -2.45 -11.79 -8.73
C THR A 369 -2.05 -12.40 -7.39
N GLN A 370 -2.64 -13.54 -7.04
CA GLN A 370 -2.39 -14.23 -5.81
C GLN A 370 -1.28 -15.29 -5.96
N ILE A 371 -0.40 -15.36 -4.97
CA ILE A 371 0.55 -16.46 -4.87
C ILE A 371 -0.22 -17.73 -4.51
N THR A 372 -0.04 -18.78 -5.31
CA THR A 372 -0.70 -20.07 -5.12
C THR A 372 0.30 -21.15 -4.70
N PHE A 373 -0.11 -22.04 -3.81
CA PHE A 373 0.71 -23.11 -3.23
C PHE A 373 0.24 -24.49 -3.72
N GLY A 374 0.42 -24.78 -5.01
CA GLY A 374 -0.06 -26.02 -5.60
C GLY A 374 -1.55 -25.98 -5.92
N SER A 375 -2.41 -26.61 -5.10
CA SER A 375 -3.87 -26.59 -5.34
C SER A 375 -4.56 -25.36 -4.74
N PRO A 376 -5.75 -24.96 -5.26
CA PRO A 376 -6.57 -23.89 -4.70
C PRO A 376 -6.97 -24.16 -3.24
N GLU A 377 -7.29 -25.43 -2.90
CA GLU A 377 -7.70 -25.82 -1.55
C GLU A 377 -6.55 -25.64 -0.56
N PHE A 378 -5.34 -26.07 -0.93
CA PHE A 378 -4.17 -25.89 -0.07
C PHE A 378 -3.80 -24.41 0.07
N THR A 379 -3.92 -23.62 -0.99
CA THR A 379 -3.76 -22.17 -0.94
C THR A 379 -4.75 -21.52 0.02
N SER A 380 -6.02 -21.87 -0.08
CA SER A 380 -7.08 -21.38 0.82
C SER A 380 -6.82 -21.77 2.28
N LEU A 381 -6.36 -23.00 2.53
CA LEU A 381 -5.98 -23.47 3.86
C LEU A 381 -4.83 -22.64 4.44
N VAL A 382 -3.78 -22.37 3.65
CA VAL A 382 -2.64 -21.54 4.08
C VAL A 382 -3.11 -20.15 4.50
N PHE A 383 -3.94 -19.48 3.69
CA PHE A 383 -4.46 -18.15 4.02
C PHE A 383 -5.41 -18.18 5.23
N ALA A 384 -6.24 -19.20 5.37
CA ALA A 384 -7.09 -19.38 6.55
C ALA A 384 -6.25 -19.52 7.84
N LEU A 385 -5.17 -20.30 7.81
CA LEU A 385 -4.25 -20.45 8.94
C LEU A 385 -3.52 -19.15 9.28
N LEU A 386 -3.10 -18.37 8.28
CA LEU A 386 -2.50 -17.06 8.47
C LEU A 386 -3.49 -16.08 9.09
N GLY A 387 -4.75 -16.08 8.63
CA GLY A 387 -5.82 -15.26 9.19
C GLY A 387 -6.10 -15.63 10.65
N ALA A 388 -6.26 -16.92 10.95
CA ALA A 388 -6.45 -17.39 12.33
C ALA A 388 -5.27 -17.00 13.23
N ALA A 389 -4.03 -17.16 12.77
CA ALA A 389 -2.83 -16.73 13.50
C ALA A 389 -2.80 -15.22 13.75
N SER A 390 -3.16 -14.42 12.75
CA SER A 390 -3.21 -12.95 12.85
C SER A 390 -4.25 -12.48 13.86
N VAL A 391 -5.46 -13.04 13.83
CA VAL A 391 -6.52 -12.78 14.81
C VAL A 391 -6.10 -13.21 16.21
N LEU A 392 -5.50 -14.39 16.34
CA LEU A 392 -4.98 -14.87 17.63
C LEU A 392 -3.94 -13.91 18.21
N VAL A 393 -3.01 -13.44 17.40
CA VAL A 393 -1.99 -12.46 17.84
C VAL A 393 -2.64 -11.17 18.32
N ALA A 394 -3.60 -10.62 17.56
CA ALA A 394 -4.33 -9.41 17.94
C ALA A 394 -5.05 -9.60 19.28
N LEU A 395 -5.78 -10.70 19.45
CA LEU A 395 -6.46 -11.04 20.71
C LEU A 395 -5.48 -11.18 21.88
N LEU A 396 -4.35 -11.86 21.69
CA LEU A 396 -3.33 -12.02 22.74
C LEU A 396 -2.70 -10.68 23.14
N VAL A 397 -2.49 -9.75 22.20
CA VAL A 397 -2.04 -8.40 22.50
C VAL A 397 -3.08 -7.65 23.32
N CYS A 398 -4.36 -7.72 22.94
CA CYS A 398 -5.47 -7.11 23.69
C CYS A 398 -5.57 -7.70 25.11
N VAL A 399 -5.56 -9.03 25.23
CA VAL A 399 -5.58 -9.73 26.54
C VAL A 399 -4.40 -9.32 27.41
N ARG A 400 -3.20 -9.19 26.83
CA ARG A 400 -2.04 -8.69 27.56
C ARG A 400 -2.25 -7.27 28.08
N VAL A 401 -2.76 -6.37 27.23
CA VAL A 401 -3.03 -4.98 27.62
C VAL A 401 -4.04 -4.97 28.76
N VAL A 402 -5.17 -5.62 28.62
CA VAL A 402 -6.26 -5.62 29.60
C VAL A 402 -5.86 -6.31 30.91
N LEU A 403 -5.30 -7.52 30.86
CA LEU A 403 -5.09 -8.32 32.07
C LEU A 403 -3.74 -8.09 32.75
N ARG A 404 -2.74 -7.59 32.05
CA ARG A 404 -1.39 -7.45 32.62
C ARG A 404 -0.83 -6.04 32.59
N VAL A 405 -1.07 -5.29 31.53
CA VAL A 405 -0.54 -3.93 31.41
C VAL A 405 -1.42 -2.97 32.21
N TRP A 406 -2.73 -2.98 31.98
CA TRP A 406 -3.67 -2.07 32.63
C TRP A 406 -3.69 -2.17 34.16
N PRO A 407 -3.84 -3.36 34.80
CA PRO A 407 -3.81 -3.46 36.26
C PRO A 407 -2.47 -3.05 36.84
N ARG A 408 -1.36 -3.33 36.15
CA ARG A 408 -0.02 -2.91 36.55
C ARG A 408 0.15 -1.41 36.47
N LEU A 409 -0.34 -0.78 35.41
CA LEU A 409 -0.35 0.68 35.29
C LEU A 409 -1.17 1.32 36.40
N PHE A 410 -2.36 0.78 36.66
CA PHE A 410 -3.24 1.26 37.74
C PHE A 410 -2.58 1.13 39.12
N SER A 411 -1.98 -0.02 39.43
CA SER A 411 -1.25 -0.25 40.67
C SER A 411 -0.05 0.69 40.81
N ILE A 412 0.70 0.95 39.75
CA ILE A 412 1.82 1.89 39.74
C ILE A 412 1.32 3.33 39.88
N ALA A 413 0.25 3.70 39.16
CA ALA A 413 -0.37 5.02 39.28
C ALA A 413 -0.80 5.32 40.73
N ARG A 414 -1.44 4.34 41.40
CA ARG A 414 -1.88 4.44 42.78
C ARG A 414 -0.70 4.53 43.75
N ARG A 415 0.39 3.75 43.52
CA ARG A 415 1.54 3.70 44.48
C ARG A 415 2.62 4.74 44.23
N ARG A 416 2.89 5.08 42.98
CA ARG A 416 4.02 5.90 42.53
C ARG A 416 3.62 7.11 41.68
N GLY A 417 2.32 7.36 41.56
CA GLY A 417 1.76 8.45 40.77
C GLY A 417 1.58 8.12 39.29
N ILE A 418 0.69 8.88 38.65
CA ILE A 418 0.26 8.70 37.29
C ILE A 418 1.41 8.79 36.25
N PHE A 419 2.40 9.66 36.52
CA PHE A 419 3.58 9.81 35.66
C PHE A 419 4.44 8.54 35.59
N SER A 420 4.56 7.80 36.70
CA SER A 420 5.29 6.53 36.70
C SER A 420 4.58 5.45 35.89
N ALA A 421 3.26 5.41 35.93
CA ALA A 421 2.43 4.53 35.15
C ALA A 421 2.51 4.89 33.64
N ALA A 422 2.34 6.17 33.31
CA ALA A 422 2.44 6.68 31.94
C ALA A 422 3.83 6.39 31.33
N ARG A 423 4.91 6.57 32.12
CA ARG A 423 6.27 6.22 31.68
C ARG A 423 6.43 4.74 31.34
N LEU A 424 5.84 3.86 32.13
CA LEU A 424 5.88 2.43 31.85
C LEU A 424 5.09 2.10 30.57
N ALA A 425 3.90 2.69 30.39
CA ALA A 425 3.09 2.54 29.20
C ALA A 425 3.83 3.00 27.93
N ALA A 426 4.41 4.20 27.96
CA ALA A 426 5.17 4.76 26.85
C ALA A 426 6.48 4.01 26.56
N SER A 427 6.95 3.17 27.49
CA SER A 427 8.27 2.53 27.36
C SER A 427 8.39 1.50 26.24
N ASP A 428 7.32 0.97 25.68
CA ASP A 428 7.35 -0.04 24.62
C ASP A 428 7.10 0.61 23.25
N VAL A 429 8.08 1.40 22.78
CA VAL A 429 7.93 2.22 21.56
C VAL A 429 7.52 1.42 20.32
N PRO A 430 8.09 0.21 20.01
CA PRO A 430 7.64 -0.52 18.82
C PRO A 430 6.18 -0.96 18.90
N LEU A 431 5.73 -1.42 20.08
CA LEU A 431 4.33 -1.79 20.28
C LEU A 431 3.42 -0.57 20.14
N ASN A 432 3.76 0.54 20.80
CA ASN A 432 2.96 1.76 20.77
C ASN A 432 2.91 2.35 19.34
N ALA A 433 4.02 2.32 18.58
CA ALA A 433 4.05 2.75 17.20
C ALA A 433 3.11 1.91 16.32
N TYR A 434 3.11 0.59 16.51
CA TYR A 434 2.20 -0.28 15.80
C TYR A 434 0.73 -0.03 16.15
N VAL A 435 0.42 0.13 17.44
CA VAL A 435 -0.95 0.43 17.90
C VAL A 435 -1.41 1.79 17.37
N CYS A 436 -0.57 2.82 17.43
CA CYS A 436 -0.88 4.13 16.86
C CYS A 436 -1.09 4.07 15.33
N PHE A 437 -0.28 3.27 14.64
CA PHE A 437 -0.45 3.08 13.20
C PHE A 437 -1.78 2.39 12.86
N VAL A 438 -2.11 1.27 13.52
CA VAL A 438 -3.38 0.57 13.32
C VAL A 438 -4.57 1.49 13.65
N ALA A 439 -4.50 2.25 14.74
CA ALA A 439 -5.53 3.22 15.09
C ALA A 439 -5.70 4.30 14.02
N LEU A 440 -4.59 4.83 13.49
CA LEU A 440 -4.61 5.80 12.39
C LEU A 440 -5.26 5.21 11.13
N MET A 441 -4.92 3.98 10.77
CA MET A 441 -5.50 3.31 9.60
C MET A 441 -7.00 3.06 9.77
N ILE A 442 -7.46 2.69 10.98
CA ILE A 442 -8.88 2.59 11.30
C ILE A 442 -9.58 3.94 11.11
N VAL A 443 -9.00 5.02 11.62
CA VAL A 443 -9.56 6.37 11.45
C VAL A 443 -9.67 6.76 9.97
N VAL A 444 -8.62 6.48 9.19
CA VAL A 444 -8.62 6.74 7.73
C VAL A 444 -9.74 5.94 7.04
N GLN A 445 -9.87 4.65 7.32
CA GLN A 445 -10.92 3.81 6.74
C GLN A 445 -12.33 4.25 7.14
N LEU A 446 -12.54 4.64 8.40
CA LEU A 446 -13.81 5.22 8.88
C LEU A 446 -14.17 6.52 8.15
N SER A 447 -13.17 7.39 7.92
CA SER A 447 -13.37 8.70 7.29
C SER A 447 -13.59 8.61 5.78
N THR A 448 -13.15 7.52 5.14
CA THR A 448 -13.17 7.35 3.67
C THR A 448 -14.03 6.18 3.22
N ASP A 449 -14.79 5.58 4.13
CA ASP A 449 -15.61 4.37 3.91
C ASP A 449 -14.82 3.21 3.23
N GLY A 450 -13.55 3.08 3.62
CA GLY A 450 -12.66 2.03 3.11
C GLY A 450 -12.02 2.34 1.75
N SER A 451 -12.19 3.54 1.20
CA SER A 451 -11.59 3.92 -0.10
C SER A 451 -10.11 4.27 -0.02
N LEU A 452 -9.56 4.46 1.17
CA LEU A 452 -8.12 4.70 1.42
C LEU A 452 -7.61 3.79 2.54
N GLY A 453 -6.32 3.46 2.46
CA GLY A 453 -5.63 2.74 3.52
C GLY A 453 -5.89 1.23 3.54
N ASP A 454 -6.54 0.68 2.53
CA ASP A 454 -6.90 -0.74 2.46
C ASP A 454 -5.82 -1.61 1.77
N GLU A 455 -4.71 -1.04 1.34
CA GLU A 455 -3.66 -1.80 0.67
C GLU A 455 -2.61 -2.34 1.63
N GLY A 456 -2.23 -3.61 1.47
CA GLY A 456 -1.23 -4.30 2.31
C GLY A 456 0.13 -3.61 2.33
N ARG A 457 0.52 -2.91 1.25
CA ARG A 457 1.81 -2.19 1.15
C ARG A 457 1.98 -1.10 2.23
N TYR A 458 0.90 -0.49 2.71
CA TYR A 458 0.99 0.52 3.77
C TYR A 458 1.46 -0.06 5.11
N TYR A 459 1.42 -1.38 5.28
CA TYR A 459 1.86 -2.07 6.49
C TYR A 459 3.35 -2.45 6.47
N LEU A 460 4.02 -2.34 5.33
CA LEU A 460 5.44 -2.67 5.18
C LEU A 460 6.33 -1.95 6.22
N PRO A 461 6.20 -0.65 6.50
CA PRO A 461 7.03 0.02 7.49
C PRO A 461 6.89 -0.53 8.91
N PHE A 462 5.75 -1.19 9.20
CA PHE A 462 5.44 -1.72 10.53
C PHE A 462 5.55 -3.25 10.64
N VAL A 463 6.12 -3.93 9.63
CA VAL A 463 6.28 -5.38 9.62
C VAL A 463 7.10 -5.90 10.82
N LEU A 464 8.18 -5.19 11.21
CA LEU A 464 8.96 -5.54 12.40
C LEU A 464 8.16 -5.41 13.70
N PRO A 465 7.47 -4.30 13.99
CA PRO A 465 6.54 -4.21 15.12
C PRO A 465 5.46 -5.30 15.11
N ALA A 466 4.87 -5.63 13.96
CA ALA A 466 3.88 -6.70 13.83
C ALA A 466 4.45 -8.07 14.23
N LEU A 467 5.64 -8.43 13.74
CA LEU A 467 6.32 -9.67 14.11
C LEU A 467 6.69 -9.70 15.60
N LEU A 468 7.06 -8.55 16.19
CA LEU A 468 7.26 -8.45 17.64
C LEU A 468 5.96 -8.70 18.41
N CYS A 469 4.82 -8.27 17.90
CA CYS A 469 3.51 -8.60 18.48
C CYS A 469 3.29 -10.11 18.46
N ALA A 470 3.57 -10.78 17.35
CA ALA A 470 3.40 -12.22 17.20
C ALA A 470 4.34 -13.06 18.09
N THR A 471 5.62 -12.65 18.22
CA THR A 471 6.66 -13.49 18.83
C THR A 471 7.03 -13.07 20.25
N ARG A 472 6.78 -11.83 20.63
CA ARG A 472 7.22 -11.30 21.93
C ARG A 472 6.09 -10.74 22.77
N TYR A 473 5.20 -9.93 22.19
CA TYR A 473 4.20 -9.22 22.99
C TYR A 473 2.95 -10.06 23.25
N GLY A 474 2.33 -10.64 22.22
CA GLY A 474 1.14 -11.46 22.34
C GLY A 474 1.35 -12.69 23.24
N PRO A 475 2.34 -13.57 22.96
CA PRO A 475 2.57 -14.77 23.76
C PRO A 475 2.87 -14.51 25.24
N ARG A 476 3.36 -13.34 25.60
CA ARG A 476 3.55 -12.93 27.01
C ARG A 476 2.25 -12.66 27.77
N ALA A 477 1.09 -12.63 27.10
CA ALA A 477 -0.21 -12.64 27.76
C ALA A 477 -0.45 -13.94 28.53
N LEU A 478 0.13 -15.03 28.05
CA LEU A 478 -0.05 -16.39 28.59
C LEU A 478 1.01 -16.75 29.65
N PRO A 479 0.78 -17.78 30.46
CA PRO A 479 1.82 -18.37 31.29
C PRO A 479 3.03 -18.83 30.44
N ARG A 480 4.24 -18.73 30.98
CA ARG A 480 5.48 -18.99 30.24
C ARG A 480 5.51 -20.39 29.59
N ARG A 481 4.86 -21.39 30.25
CA ARG A 481 4.77 -22.77 29.74
C ARG A 481 4.00 -22.86 28.40
N ILE A 482 3.05 -21.98 28.17
CA ILE A 482 2.23 -21.93 26.95
C ILE A 482 2.76 -20.85 25.99
N GLY A 483 3.06 -19.66 26.49
CA GLY A 483 3.48 -18.53 25.69
C GLY A 483 4.82 -18.71 24.97
N ALA A 484 5.78 -19.44 25.59
CA ALA A 484 7.08 -19.66 24.96
C ALA A 484 7.03 -20.66 23.76
N PRO A 485 6.32 -21.80 23.84
CA PRO A 485 6.06 -22.62 22.66
C PRO A 485 5.27 -21.89 21.57
N LEU A 486 4.20 -21.19 21.94
CA LEU A 486 3.37 -20.44 21.00
C LEU A 486 4.20 -19.37 20.25
N ALA A 487 5.10 -18.64 20.92
CA ALA A 487 6.00 -17.69 20.27
C ALA A 487 6.91 -18.35 19.22
N ARG A 488 7.35 -19.59 19.48
CA ARG A 488 8.18 -20.36 18.53
C ARG A 488 7.33 -20.83 17.34
N ILE A 489 6.10 -21.30 17.60
CA ILE A 489 5.17 -21.74 16.54
C ILE A 489 4.82 -20.56 15.62
N LEU A 490 4.43 -19.42 16.18
CA LEU A 490 4.08 -18.24 15.41
C LEU A 490 5.28 -17.70 14.62
N GLY A 491 6.45 -17.60 15.26
CA GLY A 491 7.66 -17.14 14.58
C GLY A 491 8.19 -18.12 13.54
N GLY A 492 8.18 -19.42 13.85
CA GLY A 492 8.56 -20.48 12.91
C GLY A 492 7.60 -20.61 11.75
N GLY A 493 6.28 -20.53 12.02
CA GLY A 493 5.24 -20.53 10.99
C GLY A 493 5.34 -19.34 10.04
N ALA A 494 5.59 -18.14 10.57
CA ALA A 494 5.81 -16.93 9.74
C ALA A 494 7.05 -17.06 8.85
N LEU A 495 8.14 -17.61 9.37
CA LEU A 495 9.35 -17.86 8.58
C LEU A 495 9.11 -18.94 7.52
N ALA A 496 8.48 -20.05 7.89
CA ALA A 496 8.16 -21.12 6.95
C ALA A 496 7.26 -20.62 5.82
N TYR A 497 6.23 -19.85 6.15
CA TYR A 497 5.39 -19.19 5.15
C TYR A 497 6.20 -18.28 4.24
N ALA A 498 7.03 -17.38 4.79
CA ALA A 498 7.82 -16.46 4.00
C ALA A 498 8.76 -17.19 3.01
N CYS A 499 9.39 -18.29 3.45
CA CYS A 499 10.21 -19.13 2.58
C CYS A 499 9.38 -19.82 1.48
N LEU A 500 8.24 -20.42 1.84
CA LEU A 500 7.34 -21.05 0.86
C LEU A 500 6.81 -20.06 -0.17
N ALA A 501 6.40 -18.88 0.28
CA ALA A 501 5.92 -17.83 -0.59
C ALA A 501 7.02 -17.29 -1.53
N ALA A 502 8.25 -17.14 -1.02
CA ALA A 502 9.41 -16.77 -1.84
C ALA A 502 9.70 -17.79 -2.95
N ILE A 503 9.48 -19.08 -2.68
CA ILE A 503 9.63 -20.17 -3.68
C ILE A 503 8.46 -20.16 -4.66
N ALA A 504 7.24 -19.88 -4.23
CA ALA A 504 6.05 -19.92 -5.06
C ALA A 504 5.86 -18.67 -5.95
N ALA A 505 6.39 -17.52 -5.52
CA ALA A 505 6.25 -16.24 -6.21
C ALA A 505 6.71 -16.25 -7.69
N PRO A 506 7.87 -16.84 -8.05
CA PRO A 506 8.29 -16.94 -9.44
C PRO A 506 7.25 -17.62 -10.34
N GLY A 507 6.66 -18.72 -9.87
CA GLY A 507 5.62 -19.42 -10.61
C GLY A 507 4.34 -18.61 -10.78
N ALA A 508 3.98 -17.77 -9.82
CA ALA A 508 2.83 -16.88 -9.93
C ALA A 508 3.06 -15.79 -11.00
N ILE A 509 4.23 -15.17 -11.02
CA ILE A 509 4.63 -14.19 -12.04
C ILE A 509 4.62 -14.83 -13.43
N GLU A 510 5.23 -16.01 -13.55
CA GLU A 510 5.32 -16.72 -14.84
C GLU A 510 3.93 -17.03 -15.39
N ARG A 511 3.03 -17.59 -14.59
CA ARG A 511 1.65 -17.88 -15.00
C ARG A 511 0.89 -16.62 -15.38
N ARG A 512 1.06 -15.53 -14.63
CA ARG A 512 0.28 -14.32 -14.86
C ARG A 512 0.72 -13.54 -16.10
N PHE A 513 2.01 -13.41 -16.31
CA PHE A 513 2.52 -12.48 -17.32
C PHE A 513 3.17 -13.16 -18.54
N TYR A 514 3.65 -14.40 -18.42
CA TYR A 514 4.47 -15.05 -19.45
C TYR A 514 3.85 -16.32 -20.03
N ALA A 515 3.03 -17.05 -19.27
CA ALA A 515 2.37 -18.25 -19.79
C ALA A 515 1.36 -17.88 -20.90
N ALA A 516 1.12 -18.81 -21.83
CA ALA A 516 0.09 -18.63 -22.84
C ALA A 516 -1.28 -18.39 -22.16
N PRO A 517 -2.10 -17.46 -22.67
CA PRO A 517 -3.42 -17.21 -22.12
C PRO A 517 -4.29 -18.46 -22.27
N VAL A 518 -5.12 -18.74 -21.26
CA VAL A 518 -6.03 -19.91 -21.28
C VAL A 518 -7.11 -19.74 -22.36
N HIS A 519 -7.50 -18.50 -22.64
CA HIS A 519 -8.48 -18.15 -23.68
C HIS A 519 -7.87 -17.13 -24.67
N PRO A 520 -7.19 -17.60 -25.75
CA PRO A 520 -6.45 -16.73 -26.66
C PRO A 520 -7.30 -15.77 -27.50
N ALA A 521 -8.62 -15.98 -27.57
CA ALA A 521 -9.45 -15.36 -28.62
C ALA A 521 -10.08 -14.02 -28.23
N ASP A 522 -10.25 -13.70 -26.96
CA ASP A 522 -11.00 -12.52 -26.56
C ASP A 522 -10.15 -11.56 -25.73
N ARG A 523 -9.65 -10.52 -26.41
CA ARG A 523 -9.29 -9.28 -25.69
C ARG A 523 -10.59 -8.75 -25.09
N GLU A 524 -10.70 -8.85 -23.78
CA GLU A 524 -11.87 -8.33 -23.07
C GLU A 524 -11.94 -6.82 -23.21
N THR A 525 -13.04 -6.33 -23.70
CA THR A 525 -13.36 -4.92 -23.61
C THR A 525 -13.54 -4.54 -22.16
N TRP A 526 -12.77 -3.56 -21.70
CA TRP A 526 -12.76 -3.20 -20.31
C TRP A 526 -13.95 -2.29 -19.95
N ALA A 527 -14.74 -2.69 -18.98
CA ALA A 527 -15.84 -1.89 -18.46
C ALA A 527 -16.03 -2.08 -16.97
N LEU A 528 -16.29 -0.97 -16.30
CA LEU A 528 -16.48 -0.91 -14.87
C LEU A 528 -17.69 -0.05 -14.54
N VAL A 529 -18.60 -0.56 -13.71
CA VAL A 529 -19.59 0.25 -13.03
C VAL A 529 -18.96 0.85 -11.77
N GLN A 530 -18.81 2.15 -11.73
CA GLN A 530 -18.21 2.87 -10.60
C GLN A 530 -19.22 3.25 -9.53
N ARG A 531 -20.48 3.45 -9.94
CA ARG A 531 -21.57 3.84 -9.05
C ARG A 531 -22.91 3.27 -9.49
N LEU A 532 -23.66 2.75 -8.54
CA LEU A 532 -25.06 2.30 -8.73
C LEU A 532 -25.93 2.92 -7.65
N GLY A 533 -26.68 3.96 -8.00
CA GLY A 533 -27.42 4.75 -7.04
C GLY A 533 -26.53 5.39 -5.97
N PRO A 534 -26.84 5.19 -4.69
CA PRO A 534 -26.01 5.69 -3.59
C PRO A 534 -24.71 4.87 -3.41
N TYR A 535 -24.63 3.67 -3.99
CA TYR A 535 -23.51 2.75 -3.77
C TYR A 535 -22.34 3.05 -4.72
N ARG A 536 -21.16 3.22 -4.16
CA ARG A 536 -19.91 3.24 -4.92
C ARG A 536 -19.43 1.80 -5.09
N ILE A 537 -19.18 1.40 -6.33
CA ILE A 537 -18.68 0.08 -6.66
C ILE A 537 -17.19 0.25 -6.90
N THR A 538 -16.38 -0.29 -6.01
CA THR A 538 -14.98 -0.54 -6.28
C THR A 538 -14.91 -1.90 -6.96
N SER A 539 -14.19 -2.02 -8.05
CA SER A 539 -14.08 -3.24 -8.89
C SER A 539 -13.71 -4.51 -8.11
N PHE A 540 -13.55 -4.42 -6.84
CA PHE A 540 -12.85 -5.37 -6.00
C PHE A 540 -13.66 -5.88 -4.80
N ASP A 541 -14.89 -5.38 -4.57
CA ASP A 541 -15.73 -5.89 -3.49
C ASP A 541 -17.09 -6.36 -4.04
N PRO A 542 -17.23 -7.66 -4.36
CA PRO A 542 -18.51 -8.23 -4.75
C PRO A 542 -19.49 -8.37 -3.57
N ALA A 543 -19.07 -8.04 -2.33
CA ALA A 543 -19.81 -8.35 -1.12
C ALA A 543 -20.66 -7.19 -0.56
N VAL A 544 -20.67 -6.00 -1.20
CA VAL A 544 -21.60 -4.94 -0.77
C VAL A 544 -23.02 -5.38 -1.12
N ALA A 545 -23.83 -5.67 -0.10
CA ALA A 545 -25.25 -5.96 -0.26
C ALA A 545 -25.96 -4.65 -0.68
N MET A 546 -26.09 -4.45 -2.00
CA MET A 546 -26.83 -3.32 -2.56
C MET A 546 -28.31 -3.69 -2.61
N THR A 547 -29.13 -2.91 -1.92
CA THR A 547 -30.57 -3.16 -1.87
C THR A 547 -31.32 -1.90 -2.34
N PHE A 548 -32.29 -2.08 -3.20
CA PHE A 548 -33.13 -1.00 -3.75
C PHE A 548 -34.61 -1.24 -3.47
N ALA A 549 -35.33 -0.16 -3.30
CA ALA A 549 -36.77 -0.22 -3.19
C ALA A 549 -37.41 -0.73 -4.51
N PRO A 550 -38.58 -1.41 -4.45
CA PRO A 550 -39.37 -1.74 -5.63
C PRO A 550 -39.65 -0.47 -6.44
N ASN A 551 -39.53 -0.55 -7.76
CA ASN A 551 -39.73 0.55 -8.68
C ASN A 551 -38.75 1.73 -8.57
N ALA A 552 -37.61 1.57 -7.95
CA ALA A 552 -36.56 2.60 -7.90
C ALA A 552 -36.06 2.96 -9.30
N ILE A 553 -35.71 4.22 -9.48
CA ILE A 553 -34.96 4.72 -10.63
C ILE A 553 -33.55 5.04 -10.14
N VAL A 554 -32.57 4.33 -10.67
CA VAL A 554 -31.22 4.31 -10.11
C VAL A 554 -30.22 4.91 -11.12
N PRO A 555 -29.52 6.00 -10.77
CA PRO A 555 -28.44 6.52 -11.60
C PRO A 555 -27.26 5.55 -11.58
N VAL A 556 -26.67 5.34 -12.76
CA VAL A 556 -25.49 4.49 -12.95
C VAL A 556 -24.39 5.33 -13.58
N LYS A 557 -23.18 5.23 -13.02
CA LYS A 557 -21.98 5.82 -13.61
C LYS A 557 -20.91 4.72 -13.76
N GLY A 558 -20.18 4.77 -14.85
CA GLY A 558 -19.10 3.82 -15.11
C GLY A 558 -18.19 4.29 -16.22
N VAL A 559 -17.28 3.39 -16.60
CA VAL A 559 -16.32 3.59 -17.67
C VAL A 559 -16.35 2.38 -18.60
N ALA A 560 -16.20 2.62 -19.89
CA ALA A 560 -16.11 1.55 -20.90
C ALA A 560 -15.12 1.92 -22.00
N ILE A 561 -14.14 1.02 -22.21
CA ILE A 561 -13.07 1.18 -23.18
C ILE A 561 -13.09 -0.03 -24.13
N ASP A 562 -13.12 0.24 -25.42
CA ASP A 562 -12.89 -0.77 -26.45
C ASP A 562 -11.39 -1.10 -26.49
N SER A 563 -10.99 -2.18 -25.86
CA SER A 563 -9.59 -2.59 -25.74
C SER A 563 -8.96 -3.05 -27.06
N ARG A 564 -9.72 -3.15 -28.14
CA ARG A 564 -9.20 -3.47 -29.48
C ARG A 564 -8.75 -2.24 -30.24
N SER A 565 -9.48 -1.13 -30.07
CA SER A 565 -9.16 0.14 -30.70
C SER A 565 -8.39 1.08 -29.77
N ASP A 566 -8.27 0.75 -28.47
CA ASP A 566 -7.74 1.60 -27.42
C ASP A 566 -8.43 2.97 -27.35
N LEU A 567 -9.76 2.98 -27.58
CA LEU A 567 -10.61 4.15 -27.62
C LEU A 567 -11.82 3.96 -26.69
N PRO A 568 -12.55 5.04 -26.33
CA PRO A 568 -13.83 4.91 -25.65
C PRO A 568 -14.79 3.97 -26.41
N ALA A 569 -15.57 3.19 -25.67
CA ALA A 569 -16.58 2.31 -26.26
C ALA A 569 -17.54 3.10 -27.16
N GLN A 570 -18.06 2.44 -28.20
CA GLN A 570 -18.99 3.07 -29.13
C GLN A 570 -20.41 3.18 -28.54
N SER A 571 -20.81 2.21 -27.74
CA SER A 571 -22.08 2.20 -27.02
C SER A 571 -21.95 1.36 -25.74
N VAL A 572 -22.80 1.65 -24.76
CA VAL A 572 -22.94 0.86 -23.55
C VAL A 572 -24.41 0.65 -23.25
N GLU A 573 -24.82 -0.61 -23.13
CA GLU A 573 -26.16 -0.98 -22.70
C GLU A 573 -26.09 -1.72 -21.35
N LEU A 574 -27.02 -1.42 -20.46
CA LEU A 574 -27.12 -2.04 -19.15
C LEU A 574 -28.09 -3.22 -19.23
N LEU A 575 -27.57 -4.42 -18.94
CA LEU A 575 -28.38 -5.63 -18.91
C LEU A 575 -28.66 -6.03 -17.46
N VAL A 576 -29.94 -6.18 -17.12
CA VAL A 576 -30.33 -6.82 -15.86
C VAL A 576 -30.90 -8.20 -16.20
N ASP A 577 -30.31 -9.22 -15.58
CA ASP A 577 -30.66 -10.63 -15.80
C ASP A 577 -30.66 -11.00 -17.31
N GLY A 578 -29.67 -10.46 -18.03
CA GLY A 578 -29.47 -10.70 -19.46
C GLY A 578 -30.40 -9.89 -20.39
N ARG A 579 -31.26 -9.03 -19.89
CA ARG A 579 -32.16 -8.17 -20.70
C ARG A 579 -31.72 -6.72 -20.67
N VAL A 580 -31.67 -6.05 -21.83
CA VAL A 580 -31.37 -4.62 -21.91
C VAL A 580 -32.44 -3.81 -21.17
N ARG A 581 -32.02 -3.04 -20.19
CA ARG A 581 -32.88 -2.17 -19.38
C ARG A 581 -32.62 -0.68 -19.59
N ALA A 582 -31.39 -0.33 -19.97
CA ALA A 582 -31.04 1.05 -20.24
C ALA A 582 -29.93 1.14 -21.29
N LYS A 583 -29.85 2.26 -21.99
CA LYS A 583 -28.72 2.69 -22.81
C LYS A 583 -28.00 3.82 -22.11
N ALA A 584 -26.69 3.77 -22.09
CA ALA A 584 -25.89 4.79 -21.47
C ALA A 584 -25.58 5.95 -22.43
N ARG A 585 -25.43 7.12 -21.87
CA ARG A 585 -24.81 8.26 -22.52
C ARG A 585 -23.29 8.17 -22.29
N LEU A 586 -22.51 8.25 -23.35
CA LEU A 586 -21.06 8.24 -23.35
C LEU A 586 -20.51 9.67 -23.49
N GLY A 587 -19.20 9.82 -23.27
CA GLY A 587 -18.48 11.07 -23.51
C GLY A 587 -18.42 11.98 -22.28
N ASP A 588 -18.71 11.47 -21.09
CA ASP A 588 -18.42 12.21 -19.87
C ASP A 588 -16.92 12.06 -19.54
N PRO A 589 -16.19 13.15 -19.23
CA PRO A 589 -14.79 13.05 -18.88
C PRO A 589 -14.59 12.38 -17.52
N ASP A 590 -13.67 11.42 -17.45
CA ASP A 590 -13.26 10.81 -16.17
C ASP A 590 -11.76 11.02 -15.91
N PRO A 591 -11.42 12.00 -15.07
CA PRO A 591 -10.03 12.27 -14.73
C PRO A 591 -9.26 11.08 -14.13
N LEU A 592 -9.97 10.14 -13.46
CA LEU A 592 -9.33 8.95 -12.90
C LEU A 592 -8.87 7.98 -13.98
N ILE A 593 -9.58 7.91 -15.11
CA ILE A 593 -9.13 7.11 -16.26
C ILE A 593 -7.85 7.71 -16.84
N LEU A 594 -7.82 9.00 -16.97
CA LEU A 594 -6.67 9.73 -17.46
C LEU A 594 -5.44 9.50 -16.56
N ASP A 595 -5.62 9.65 -15.23
CA ASP A 595 -4.60 9.37 -14.22
C ASP A 595 -4.07 7.93 -14.28
N ASN A 596 -4.97 7.00 -14.57
CA ASN A 596 -4.63 5.59 -14.55
C ASN A 596 -4.11 5.04 -15.88
N MET A 597 -4.55 5.60 -17.01
CA MET A 597 -4.23 5.08 -18.35
C MET A 597 -3.26 5.96 -19.12
N HIS A 598 -3.04 7.20 -18.65
CA HIS A 598 -2.15 8.19 -19.24
C HIS A 598 -2.42 8.43 -20.75
N ASP A 599 -3.69 8.40 -21.12
CA ASP A 599 -4.12 8.54 -22.52
C ASP A 599 -5.29 9.50 -22.64
N ASP A 600 -5.04 10.66 -23.24
CA ASP A 600 -6.05 11.69 -23.47
C ASP A 600 -7.20 11.19 -24.35
N ALA A 601 -6.94 10.20 -25.22
CA ALA A 601 -7.97 9.57 -26.06
C ALA A 601 -9.02 8.79 -25.23
N LEU A 602 -8.70 8.44 -23.98
CA LEU A 602 -9.59 7.74 -23.06
C LEU A 602 -10.34 8.66 -22.10
N LEU A 603 -10.13 9.97 -22.17
CA LEU A 603 -10.77 10.93 -21.26
C LEU A 603 -12.29 10.80 -21.28
N ASP A 604 -12.88 10.64 -22.46
CA ASP A 604 -14.31 10.56 -22.68
C ASP A 604 -14.88 9.13 -22.57
N SER A 605 -14.19 8.23 -21.85
CA SER A 605 -14.61 6.83 -21.67
C SER A 605 -15.67 6.64 -20.60
N ALA A 606 -15.99 7.66 -19.82
CA ALA A 606 -17.03 7.55 -18.82
C ALA A 606 -18.42 7.54 -19.45
N PHE A 607 -19.33 6.82 -18.82
CA PHE A 607 -20.73 6.78 -19.17
C PHE A 607 -21.63 7.05 -17.99
N THR A 608 -22.80 7.59 -18.30
CA THR A 608 -23.91 7.76 -17.35
C THR A 608 -25.17 7.13 -17.92
N ALA A 609 -25.97 6.50 -17.04
CA ALA A 609 -27.25 5.91 -17.39
C ALA A 609 -28.23 6.04 -16.23
N THR A 610 -29.50 5.88 -16.55
CA THR A 610 -30.57 5.75 -15.56
C THR A 610 -31.18 4.37 -15.69
N LEU A 611 -31.05 3.54 -14.67
CA LEU A 611 -31.57 2.20 -14.62
C LEU A 611 -32.94 2.19 -13.96
N ASP A 612 -33.95 1.79 -14.72
CA ASP A 612 -35.33 1.64 -14.24
C ASP A 612 -35.51 0.21 -13.69
N LEU A 613 -35.73 0.10 -12.39
CA LEU A 613 -35.96 -1.16 -11.70
C LEU A 613 -37.43 -1.58 -11.62
N ARG A 614 -38.36 -0.79 -12.20
CA ARG A 614 -39.79 -1.13 -12.23
C ARG A 614 -40.04 -2.45 -12.92
N GLY A 615 -40.88 -3.28 -12.31
CA GLY A 615 -41.24 -4.59 -12.85
C GLY A 615 -40.20 -5.68 -12.65
N LEU A 616 -39.12 -5.42 -11.92
CA LEU A 616 -38.25 -6.49 -11.39
C LEU A 616 -38.93 -7.16 -10.20
N ALA A 617 -38.75 -8.47 -10.10
CA ALA A 617 -39.23 -9.25 -8.95
C ALA A 617 -38.45 -8.89 -7.68
N PRO A 618 -39.03 -9.02 -6.49
CA PRO A 618 -38.24 -8.98 -5.27
C PRO A 618 -37.16 -10.10 -5.25
N GLY A 619 -35.99 -9.77 -4.73
CA GLY A 619 -34.87 -10.72 -4.64
C GLY A 619 -33.61 -10.30 -5.38
N PRO A 620 -32.66 -11.22 -5.57
CA PRO A 620 -31.37 -10.93 -6.16
C PRO A 620 -31.44 -10.79 -7.67
N HIS A 621 -30.70 -9.81 -8.19
CA HIS A 621 -30.54 -9.51 -9.62
C HIS A 621 -29.06 -9.29 -9.96
N GLU A 622 -28.74 -9.43 -11.25
CA GLU A 622 -27.39 -9.26 -11.80
C GLU A 622 -27.39 -8.19 -12.90
N LEU A 623 -26.57 -7.14 -12.72
CA LEU A 623 -26.30 -6.14 -13.75
C LEU A 623 -25.00 -6.49 -14.48
N ARG A 624 -25.05 -6.47 -15.81
CA ARG A 624 -23.90 -6.55 -16.72
C ARG A 624 -23.95 -5.41 -17.73
N LEU A 625 -22.84 -5.18 -18.40
CA LEU A 625 -22.72 -4.19 -19.46
C LEU A 625 -22.53 -4.91 -20.81
N ALA A 626 -23.32 -4.51 -21.81
CA ALA A 626 -23.07 -4.84 -23.21
C ALA A 626 -22.41 -3.63 -23.86
N ILE A 627 -21.24 -3.85 -24.45
CA ILE A 627 -20.34 -2.80 -24.91
C ILE A 627 -20.20 -2.93 -26.42
N GLY A 628 -20.57 -1.88 -27.13
CA GLY A 628 -20.36 -1.79 -28.57
C GLY A 628 -18.91 -1.45 -28.87
N GLU A 629 -18.26 -2.34 -29.62
CA GLU A 629 -16.89 -2.18 -30.10
C GLU A 629 -16.91 -1.65 -31.54
N ARG A 630 -15.91 -0.84 -31.91
CA ARG A 630 -15.81 -0.27 -33.27
C ARG A 630 -15.56 -1.32 -34.34
N THR A 631 -14.97 -2.45 -33.93
CA THR A 631 -14.55 -3.53 -34.86
C THR A 631 -15.47 -4.76 -34.84
N ARG A 632 -16.54 -4.73 -34.04
CA ARG A 632 -17.45 -5.88 -33.89
C ARG A 632 -18.90 -5.47 -34.16
N ALA A 633 -19.61 -6.27 -34.91
CA ALA A 633 -21.04 -6.04 -35.22
C ALA A 633 -21.94 -6.35 -34.02
N THR A 634 -21.52 -7.29 -33.13
CA THR A 634 -22.27 -7.67 -31.92
C THR A 634 -21.61 -7.10 -30.70
N PRO A 635 -22.37 -6.48 -29.77
CA PRO A 635 -21.82 -5.96 -28.53
C PRO A 635 -21.14 -7.06 -27.70
N TYR A 636 -20.04 -6.71 -27.07
CA TYR A 636 -19.36 -7.54 -26.10
C TYR A 636 -20.09 -7.45 -24.74
N VAL A 637 -20.41 -8.59 -24.12
CA VAL A 637 -21.00 -8.61 -22.79
C VAL A 637 -19.89 -8.76 -21.75
N SER A 638 -19.73 -7.73 -20.90
CA SER A 638 -18.72 -7.70 -19.84
C SER A 638 -18.84 -8.90 -18.91
N LEU A 639 -17.70 -9.48 -18.52
CA LEU A 639 -17.64 -10.50 -17.47
C LEU A 639 -17.85 -9.90 -16.09
N ALA A 640 -17.62 -8.60 -15.93
CA ALA A 640 -17.88 -7.88 -14.68
C ALA A 640 -19.38 -7.92 -14.35
N ARG A 641 -19.71 -8.39 -13.15
CA ARG A 641 -21.07 -8.56 -12.66
C ARG A 641 -21.28 -7.72 -11.43
N VAL A 642 -22.37 -6.96 -11.40
CA VAL A 642 -22.79 -6.22 -10.22
C VAL A 642 -24.08 -6.85 -9.69
N ARG A 643 -24.05 -7.39 -8.48
CA ARG A 643 -25.20 -8.01 -7.83
C ARG A 643 -25.91 -7.02 -6.93
N PHE A 644 -27.21 -6.98 -7.03
CA PHE A 644 -28.08 -6.16 -6.17
C PHE A 644 -29.37 -6.91 -5.87
N SER A 645 -30.12 -6.45 -4.87
CA SER A 645 -31.42 -7.03 -4.49
C SER A 645 -32.51 -5.98 -4.52
N ILE A 646 -33.72 -6.41 -4.86
CA ILE A 646 -34.94 -5.61 -4.74
C ILE A 646 -35.66 -6.02 -3.45
N GLU A 647 -36.02 -5.04 -2.63
CA GLU A 647 -36.82 -5.28 -1.43
C GLU A 647 -38.19 -5.87 -1.76
N PRO A 648 -38.74 -6.78 -0.94
CA PRO A 648 -40.15 -7.17 -1.08
C PRO A 648 -41.04 -5.95 -0.89
N ARG A 649 -42.12 -5.85 -1.70
CA ARG A 649 -43.14 -4.83 -1.47
C ARG A 649 -43.69 -5.01 -0.06
N ARG A 650 -43.58 -3.99 0.78
CA ARG A 650 -44.33 -3.99 2.05
C ARG A 650 -45.80 -4.09 1.68
N ALA A 651 -46.48 -5.14 2.13
CA ALA A 651 -47.90 -5.18 2.10
C ALA A 651 -48.35 -3.97 2.92
N ASP A 652 -49.03 -3.02 2.27
CA ASP A 652 -49.59 -1.86 2.95
C ASP A 652 -50.47 -2.38 4.11
N SER A 653 -49.98 -2.13 5.36
CA SER A 653 -50.75 -2.39 6.59
C SER A 653 -51.74 -1.28 6.82
#